data_81cb2a6ce052bcca4727cd7aee213b3a
#
_entry.id   81cb2a6ce052bcca4727cd7aee213b3a
#
_cell.length_a   1.000
_cell.length_b   1.000
_cell.length_c   1.000
_cell.angle_alpha   90.00
_cell.angle_beta   90.00
_cell.angle_gamma   90.00
#
_symmetry.space_group_name_H-M   'P 1'
#
loop_
_entity.id
_entity.type
_entity.pdbx_description
1 polymer ?
#
loop_
_entity_poly.entity_id
_entity_poly.type
_entity_poly.pdbx_seq_one_letter_code
_entity_poly.pdbx_strand_id
1 'polypeptide(L)'
;MHAERNVKQVVRWCLYIVLGFPLLNSCKDDYIYDNEEPSWLGANIYEYLESSGQFDCYLALVNDLGYKETLRLTGSKTMFPANDEAFSRYFLSKGLTGDGPTLIHNMSASEKRYLFNSSMLNMTYLSHMLANVSSNDQGIGEGIALRRATSASYLDSISFVKPAALPKTAFWNRFRERKGAYLADNGSKMVLYWTPEFFSTSGLTEADWAVIMKGETDKPYDTQGFYVNDAHVESNRKDVTCKNGYLHIADDVVAPAPNMSEVINSTAEMNTFAGLMEKFAYPYYDGSVDDAVKAYYGAGSIEDSVFVKRYFNQTDFSSDPDEKVDIMGYGTLAFDPSNNVYGGNTDMGVMFVPSDAAMEDYWESSRGQFLRDSYGDWDEVPTNVISVFLQNHQRLSFLTSLPHNWDIMTDNAGFEMSVKEEDVQKAYIACNGIVYMTDKVYPPVDYQAVYGPVLTADTTTTMSAAIKNDDMDDVNNLKYHLYLRSMDNQYNLLVPTDDAMANYRDPITWALWANEGVDKREIWSFYVKMGKVVADVYDTNEDGSKGALLRTVGADALDTEGAEEVANRLQDILEMHIVVADNEDEPLSGFIDEGTLPYVLTKGGSVLAVSGTGEQVKVQGGGDREMGLPEAEVVTLEKDNRKARYEMDNGRTFFIDRILQDPFKSVYYTMSANEDYRAFFDLLVGNDDVFLSLADNEDYKDIEPIFETSE
;
A
#
# COMPACT_ATOMS: atom_id res chain seq x y z
N MET A 1 56.54 -73.12 35.38
CA MET A 1 56.28 -71.85 34.66
C MET A 1 54.86 -71.66 34.18
N HIS A 2 54.00 -72.66 34.01
CA HIS A 2 52.59 -72.48 33.64
C HIS A 2 51.64 -72.28 34.80
N ALA A 3 51.94 -72.77 36.00
CA ALA A 3 51.04 -72.63 37.18
C ALA A 3 51.11 -71.21 37.79
N GLU A 4 52.26 -70.57 37.81
CA GLU A 4 52.42 -69.19 38.34
C GLU A 4 51.74 -68.10 37.48
N ARG A 5 51.60 -68.32 36.22
CA ARG A 5 50.96 -67.38 35.31
C ARG A 5 49.44 -67.36 35.53
N ASN A 6 48.83 -68.51 35.77
CA ASN A 6 47.40 -68.62 36.01
C ASN A 6 46.98 -68.04 37.39
N VAL A 7 47.81 -68.22 38.44
CA VAL A 7 47.55 -67.62 39.75
C VAL A 7 47.61 -66.10 39.69
N LYS A 8 48.58 -65.49 38.98
CA LYS A 8 48.66 -64.06 38.79
C LYS A 8 47.51 -63.49 37.97
N GLN A 9 46.98 -64.25 37.04
CA GLN A 9 45.79 -63.82 36.26
C GLN A 9 44.49 -63.91 37.09
N VAL A 10 44.30 -64.96 37.88
CA VAL A 10 43.16 -65.11 38.79
C VAL A 10 43.17 -64.03 39.88
N VAL A 11 44.33 -63.73 40.49
CA VAL A 11 44.48 -62.69 41.50
C VAL A 11 44.20 -61.30 40.87
N ARG A 12 44.61 -61.07 39.63
CA ARG A 12 44.32 -59.83 38.88
C ARG A 12 42.82 -59.69 38.58
N TRP A 13 42.15 -60.76 38.20
CA TRP A 13 40.71 -60.79 38.00
C TRP A 13 39.94 -60.59 39.30
N CYS A 14 40.34 -61.22 40.38
CA CYS A 14 39.77 -61.01 41.71
C CYS A 14 39.99 -59.56 42.20
N LEU A 15 41.14 -58.94 41.90
CA LEU A 15 41.39 -57.54 42.25
C LEU A 15 40.52 -56.58 41.46
N TYR A 16 40.26 -56.87 40.17
CA TYR A 16 39.33 -56.08 39.34
C TYR A 16 37.86 -56.24 39.79
N ILE A 17 37.48 -57.42 40.25
CA ILE A 17 36.14 -57.65 40.77
C ILE A 17 35.95 -56.95 42.13
N VAL A 18 36.95 -57.00 43.02
CA VAL A 18 36.89 -56.37 44.36
C VAL A 18 37.00 -54.84 44.26
N LEU A 19 37.70 -54.29 43.28
CA LEU A 19 37.80 -52.83 43.04
C LEU A 19 36.62 -52.33 42.17
N GLY A 20 35.96 -53.19 41.38
CA GLY A 20 34.80 -52.82 40.58
C GLY A 20 33.46 -52.83 41.36
N PHE A 21 33.39 -53.62 42.44
CA PHE A 21 32.15 -53.74 43.24
C PHE A 21 31.78 -52.46 44.02
N PRO A 22 32.74 -51.68 44.59
CA PRO A 22 32.38 -50.41 45.21
C PRO A 22 32.02 -49.33 44.22
N LEU A 23 32.49 -49.41 42.91
CA LEU A 23 32.10 -48.47 41.85
C LEU A 23 30.68 -48.72 41.29
N LEU A 24 30.16 -49.95 41.39
CA LEU A 24 28.81 -50.28 41.02
C LEU A 24 27.76 -49.93 42.09
N ASN A 25 28.18 -49.76 43.34
CA ASN A 25 27.30 -49.27 44.40
C ASN A 25 27.35 -47.74 44.59
N SER A 26 28.23 -47.03 43.88
CA SER A 26 28.30 -45.57 43.89
C SER A 26 27.23 -44.86 43.03
N CYS A 27 26.42 -45.63 42.33
CA CYS A 27 25.27 -45.13 41.59
C CYS A 27 23.93 -45.53 42.23
N LYS A 28 23.87 -45.64 43.54
CA LYS A 28 22.61 -45.47 44.22
C LYS A 28 22.48 -43.99 44.48
N ASP A 29 21.74 -43.36 43.54
CA ASP A 29 21.24 -42.01 43.71
C ASP A 29 20.32 -41.95 44.93
N ASP A 30 20.87 -41.67 46.09
CA ASP A 30 20.08 -41.19 47.22
C ASP A 30 19.50 -39.81 46.95
N TYR A 31 19.79 -39.23 45.75
CA TYR A 31 19.20 -37.99 45.21
C TYR A 31 17.83 -38.14 44.56
N ILE A 32 17.34 -39.38 44.32
CA ILE A 32 16.09 -39.62 43.58
C ILE A 32 14.85 -39.44 44.45
N TYR A 33 14.95 -39.32 45.75
CA TYR A 33 13.79 -39.30 46.64
C TYR A 33 13.88 -38.27 47.78
N ASP A 34 14.54 -37.13 47.55
CA ASP A 34 14.24 -35.98 48.36
C ASP A 34 12.93 -35.36 47.82
N ASN A 35 11.82 -35.98 48.25
CA ASN A 35 10.49 -35.49 47.97
C ASN A 35 10.13 -34.26 48.82
N GLU A 36 11.06 -33.71 49.59
CA GLU A 36 10.89 -32.46 50.31
C GLU A 36 11.15 -31.32 49.32
N GLU A 37 10.05 -30.78 48.81
CA GLU A 37 10.11 -29.54 48.05
C GLU A 37 10.79 -28.45 48.85
N PRO A 38 11.78 -27.75 48.29
CA PRO A 38 12.46 -26.68 49.02
C PRO A 38 11.43 -25.66 49.56
N SER A 39 11.54 -25.29 50.82
CA SER A 39 10.57 -24.41 51.47
C SER A 39 10.48 -22.99 50.86
N TRP A 40 11.44 -22.65 50.01
CA TRP A 40 11.45 -21.41 49.23
C TRP A 40 10.69 -21.52 47.89
N LEU A 41 10.38 -22.72 47.47
CA LEU A 41 9.61 -22.96 46.24
C LEU A 41 8.12 -22.73 46.56
N GLY A 42 7.57 -21.63 46.07
CA GLY A 42 6.18 -21.23 46.30
C GLY A 42 5.13 -22.25 45.81
N ALA A 43 3.89 -21.90 45.78
CA ALA A 43 2.79 -22.69 45.20
C ALA A 43 3.00 -22.98 43.71
N ASN A 44 2.43 -24.04 43.17
CA ASN A 44 2.28 -24.18 41.71
C ASN A 44 1.27 -23.18 41.19
N ILE A 45 1.20 -23.00 39.86
CA ILE A 45 0.30 -22.03 39.20
C ILE A 45 -1.16 -22.27 39.64
N TYR A 46 -1.65 -23.51 39.62
CA TYR A 46 -3.04 -23.78 39.98
C TYR A 46 -3.34 -23.42 41.45
N GLU A 47 -2.46 -23.86 42.40
CA GLU A 47 -2.58 -23.55 43.83
C GLU A 47 -2.52 -22.06 44.12
N TYR A 48 -1.68 -21.32 43.40
CA TYR A 48 -1.62 -19.85 43.53
C TYR A 48 -2.93 -19.19 43.15
N LEU A 49 -3.50 -19.55 41.98
CA LEU A 49 -4.76 -19.02 41.50
C LEU A 49 -5.92 -19.39 42.46
N GLU A 50 -5.98 -20.65 42.90
CA GLU A 50 -7.03 -21.15 43.83
C GLU A 50 -6.93 -20.43 45.21
N SER A 51 -5.75 -20.29 45.76
CA SER A 51 -5.57 -19.71 47.10
C SER A 51 -5.80 -18.19 47.12
N SER A 52 -5.70 -17.49 46.00
CA SER A 52 -5.90 -16.04 45.95
C SER A 52 -7.39 -15.64 45.99
N GLY A 53 -8.33 -16.53 45.62
CA GLY A 53 -9.75 -16.29 45.65
C GLY A 53 -10.26 -15.16 44.74
N GLN A 54 -9.53 -14.86 43.66
CA GLN A 54 -9.84 -13.76 42.72
C GLN A 54 -9.90 -14.24 41.25
N PHE A 55 -9.80 -15.54 41.00
CA PHE A 55 -9.66 -16.12 39.67
C PHE A 55 -10.67 -17.25 39.40
N ASP A 56 -11.88 -17.18 39.95
CA ASP A 56 -12.89 -18.24 39.81
C ASP A 56 -13.27 -18.47 38.33
N CYS A 57 -13.39 -17.41 37.53
CA CYS A 57 -13.62 -17.50 36.09
C CYS A 57 -12.46 -18.17 35.35
N TYR A 58 -11.22 -17.78 35.67
CA TYR A 58 -10.04 -18.38 35.05
C TYR A 58 -9.86 -19.85 35.44
N LEU A 59 -10.11 -20.18 36.69
CA LEU A 59 -10.11 -21.56 37.18
C LEU A 59 -11.22 -22.40 36.54
N ALA A 60 -12.40 -21.82 36.26
CA ALA A 60 -13.44 -22.50 35.51
C ALA A 60 -12.95 -22.87 34.09
N LEU A 61 -12.26 -21.99 33.38
CA LEU A 61 -11.62 -22.32 32.08
C LEU A 61 -10.62 -23.49 32.23
N VAL A 62 -9.71 -23.40 33.20
CA VAL A 62 -8.70 -24.44 33.48
C VAL A 62 -9.37 -25.80 33.75
N ASN A 63 -10.41 -25.82 34.56
CA ASN A 63 -11.09 -27.03 34.97
C ASN A 63 -11.91 -27.65 33.82
N ASP A 64 -12.66 -26.82 33.09
CA ASP A 64 -13.48 -27.27 31.95
C ASP A 64 -12.63 -27.84 30.81
N LEU A 65 -11.43 -27.34 30.64
CA LEU A 65 -10.48 -27.80 29.64
C LEU A 65 -9.61 -28.99 30.14
N GLY A 66 -9.73 -29.37 31.40
CA GLY A 66 -8.96 -30.48 32.00
C GLY A 66 -7.49 -30.17 32.27
N TYR A 67 -7.09 -28.88 32.32
CA TYR A 67 -5.69 -28.46 32.50
C TYR A 67 -5.25 -28.42 33.98
N LYS A 68 -6.15 -28.72 34.95
CA LYS A 68 -5.85 -28.69 36.37
C LYS A 68 -4.57 -29.45 36.74
N GLU A 69 -4.49 -30.74 36.39
CA GLU A 69 -3.34 -31.57 36.71
C GLU A 69 -2.07 -31.12 35.96
N THR A 70 -2.21 -30.64 34.75
CA THR A 70 -1.09 -30.05 33.98
C THR A 70 -0.50 -28.88 34.72
N LEU A 71 -1.32 -27.93 35.19
CA LEU A 71 -0.85 -26.75 35.91
C LEU A 71 -0.41 -27.01 37.35
N ARG A 72 -0.71 -28.22 37.88
CA ARG A 72 -0.19 -28.65 39.18
C ARG A 72 1.14 -29.37 39.09
N LEU A 73 1.37 -30.15 38.04
CA LEU A 73 2.46 -31.11 37.97
C LEU A 73 3.56 -30.76 36.97
N THR A 74 3.26 -30.06 35.90
CA THR A 74 4.24 -29.79 34.84
C THR A 74 4.76 -28.34 34.89
N GLY A 75 6.03 -28.17 34.51
CA GLY A 75 6.71 -26.87 34.50
C GLY A 75 6.77 -26.18 33.15
N SER A 76 7.41 -25.00 33.14
CA SER A 76 7.78 -24.21 31.97
C SER A 76 6.61 -23.49 31.29
N LYS A 77 5.74 -22.86 32.05
CA LYS A 77 4.64 -22.02 31.52
C LYS A 77 4.80 -20.56 31.92
N THR A 78 4.39 -19.66 31.05
CA THR A 78 4.11 -18.25 31.35
C THR A 78 2.63 -18.02 31.08
N MET A 79 1.92 -17.46 32.06
CA MET A 79 0.48 -17.26 31.95
C MET A 79 0.10 -15.82 32.29
N PHE A 80 -0.94 -15.34 31.65
CA PHE A 80 -1.49 -13.99 31.82
C PHE A 80 -2.94 -14.09 32.33
N PRO A 81 -3.17 -14.55 33.57
CA PRO A 81 -4.51 -14.69 34.11
C PRO A 81 -5.12 -13.33 34.39
N ALA A 82 -6.39 -13.16 34.03
CA ALA A 82 -7.23 -12.04 34.44
C ALA A 82 -8.07 -12.43 35.66
N ASN A 83 -8.35 -11.45 36.53
CA ASN A 83 -9.22 -11.69 37.69
C ASN A 83 -10.70 -11.67 37.33
N ASP A 84 -11.56 -12.00 38.29
CA ASP A 84 -13.02 -12.09 38.07
C ASP A 84 -13.67 -10.75 37.71
N GLU A 85 -13.11 -9.62 38.17
CA GLU A 85 -13.55 -8.29 37.82
C GLU A 85 -13.29 -8.00 36.32
N ALA A 86 -12.12 -8.36 35.83
CA ALA A 86 -11.77 -8.27 34.40
C ALA A 86 -12.68 -9.15 33.53
N PHE A 87 -12.97 -10.38 33.96
CA PHE A 87 -13.95 -11.23 33.29
C PHE A 87 -15.36 -10.64 33.28
N SER A 88 -15.76 -9.97 34.35
CA SER A 88 -17.05 -9.28 34.39
C SER A 88 -17.15 -8.17 33.33
N ARG A 89 -16.07 -7.36 33.17
CA ARG A 89 -15.99 -6.34 32.09
C ARG A 89 -16.01 -7.00 30.70
N TYR A 90 -15.26 -8.07 30.52
CA TYR A 90 -15.21 -8.82 29.25
C TYR A 90 -16.60 -9.34 28.86
N PHE A 91 -17.35 -9.94 29.78
CA PHE A 91 -18.70 -10.43 29.50
C PHE A 91 -19.67 -9.29 29.17
N LEU A 92 -19.58 -8.18 29.92
CA LEU A 92 -20.40 -6.99 29.64
C LEU A 92 -20.13 -6.43 28.24
N SER A 93 -18.86 -6.38 27.79
CA SER A 93 -18.50 -5.94 26.43
C SER A 93 -19.08 -6.87 25.34
N LYS A 94 -19.36 -8.13 25.67
CA LYS A 94 -20.03 -9.10 24.79
C LYS A 94 -21.57 -9.10 24.94
N GLY A 95 -22.13 -8.18 25.75
CA GLY A 95 -23.57 -8.13 26.02
C GLY A 95 -24.07 -9.28 26.91
N LEU A 96 -23.16 -9.97 27.63
CA LEU A 96 -23.49 -11.07 28.50
C LEU A 96 -23.54 -10.59 29.97
N THR A 97 -24.55 -11.05 30.71
CA THR A 97 -24.72 -10.77 32.15
C THR A 97 -25.00 -12.05 32.90
N GLY A 98 -24.42 -12.20 34.09
CA GLY A 98 -24.63 -13.39 34.92
C GLY A 98 -23.44 -13.70 35.82
N ASP A 99 -23.48 -14.85 36.45
CA ASP A 99 -22.38 -15.41 37.23
C ASP A 99 -21.21 -15.79 36.30
N GLY A 100 -20.01 -15.26 36.54
CA GLY A 100 -18.87 -15.43 35.67
C GLY A 100 -18.48 -16.88 35.37
N PRO A 101 -18.27 -17.73 36.38
CA PRO A 101 -18.00 -19.15 36.15
C PRO A 101 -19.11 -19.88 35.34
N THR A 102 -20.37 -19.53 35.59
CA THR A 102 -21.50 -20.07 34.80
C THR A 102 -21.44 -19.63 33.34
N LEU A 103 -21.08 -18.39 33.07
CA LEU A 103 -20.89 -17.90 31.69
C LEU A 103 -19.75 -18.65 31.00
N ILE A 104 -18.64 -18.91 31.70
CA ILE A 104 -17.53 -19.73 31.17
C ILE A 104 -18.06 -21.15 30.85
N HIS A 105 -18.77 -21.79 31.76
CA HIS A 105 -19.29 -23.16 31.52
C HIS A 105 -20.17 -23.24 30.26
N ASN A 106 -20.90 -22.19 29.94
CA ASN A 106 -21.77 -22.09 28.77
C ASN A 106 -21.05 -21.81 27.44
N MET A 107 -19.79 -21.42 27.45
CA MET A 107 -18.98 -21.18 26.23
C MET A 107 -18.73 -22.54 25.52
N SER A 108 -18.57 -22.48 24.20
CA SER A 108 -18.14 -23.65 23.42
C SER A 108 -16.74 -24.10 23.80
N ALA A 109 -16.40 -25.35 23.57
CA ALA A 109 -15.07 -25.87 23.86
C ALA A 109 -13.97 -25.15 23.04
N SER A 110 -14.27 -24.75 21.81
CA SER A 110 -13.34 -23.97 20.95
C SER A 110 -13.08 -22.58 21.51
N GLU A 111 -14.13 -21.84 21.91
CA GLU A 111 -13.99 -20.53 22.52
C GLU A 111 -13.18 -20.60 23.83
N LYS A 112 -13.47 -21.57 24.69
CA LYS A 112 -12.69 -21.82 25.92
C LYS A 112 -11.21 -22.06 25.62
N ARG A 113 -10.88 -22.96 24.67
CA ARG A 113 -9.50 -23.26 24.29
C ARG A 113 -8.82 -22.03 23.69
N TYR A 114 -9.53 -21.31 22.82
CA TYR A 114 -8.97 -20.14 22.16
C TYR A 114 -8.63 -19.05 23.17
N LEU A 115 -9.53 -18.74 24.09
CA LEU A 115 -9.34 -17.77 25.16
C LEU A 115 -8.22 -18.18 26.13
N PHE A 116 -8.25 -19.43 26.61
CA PHE A 116 -7.24 -19.94 27.55
C PHE A 116 -5.84 -19.97 26.93
N ASN A 117 -5.74 -20.53 25.71
CA ASN A 117 -4.46 -20.68 25.02
C ASN A 117 -3.86 -19.34 24.58
N SER A 118 -4.65 -18.29 24.37
CA SER A 118 -4.16 -16.93 24.08
C SER A 118 -3.48 -16.29 25.28
N SER A 119 -3.86 -16.69 26.51
CA SER A 119 -3.27 -16.21 27.74
C SER A 119 -2.10 -17.07 28.24
N MET A 120 -1.52 -17.94 27.39
CA MET A 120 -0.48 -18.86 27.80
C MET A 120 0.66 -18.97 26.77
N LEU A 121 1.89 -18.97 27.27
CA LEU A 121 3.10 -19.35 26.52
C LEU A 121 3.65 -20.68 27.06
N ASN A 122 4.10 -21.55 26.15
CA ASN A 122 4.65 -22.86 26.47
C ASN A 122 6.13 -22.81 26.93
N MET A 123 6.65 -21.64 27.25
CA MET A 123 7.98 -21.40 27.80
C MET A 123 7.91 -20.45 29.00
N THR A 124 8.90 -20.48 29.85
CA THR A 124 9.01 -19.56 30.99
C THR A 124 9.69 -18.27 30.57
N TYR A 125 8.97 -17.16 30.71
CA TYR A 125 9.50 -15.82 30.49
C TYR A 125 9.26 -14.94 31.71
N LEU A 126 10.32 -14.34 32.21
CA LEU A 126 10.21 -13.13 33.03
C LEU A 126 9.82 -11.95 32.13
N SER A 127 9.24 -10.92 32.73
CA SER A 127 8.73 -9.77 31.96
C SER A 127 9.78 -9.17 31.01
N HIS A 128 11.01 -8.98 31.48
CA HIS A 128 12.14 -8.44 30.69
C HIS A 128 12.58 -9.39 29.54
N MET A 129 12.21 -10.66 29.58
CA MET A 129 12.54 -11.63 28.52
C MET A 129 11.49 -11.70 27.41
N LEU A 130 10.30 -11.12 27.63
CA LEU A 130 9.21 -11.16 26.66
C LEU A 130 9.60 -10.47 25.34
N ALA A 131 10.39 -9.40 25.41
CA ALA A 131 10.89 -8.68 24.25
C ALA A 131 12.16 -9.26 23.61
N ASN A 132 12.64 -10.45 24.04
CA ASN A 132 13.87 -11.03 23.52
C ASN A 132 13.57 -12.08 22.43
N VAL A 133 14.31 -12.06 21.33
CA VAL A 133 14.24 -13.07 20.25
C VAL A 133 15.56 -13.83 20.19
N SER A 134 15.52 -15.16 20.12
CA SER A 134 16.70 -15.95 19.78
C SER A 134 16.93 -15.94 18.27
N SER A 135 18.11 -15.48 17.85
CA SER A 135 18.56 -15.60 16.47
C SER A 135 19.50 -16.81 16.35
N ASN A 136 19.29 -17.64 15.33
CA ASN A 136 20.08 -18.87 15.16
C ASN A 136 21.58 -18.60 14.91
N ASP A 137 21.94 -17.39 14.45
CA ASP A 137 23.31 -17.07 14.02
C ASP A 137 23.99 -15.94 14.83
N GLN A 138 23.27 -15.18 15.64
CA GLN A 138 23.80 -13.97 16.30
C GLN A 138 23.54 -13.88 17.82
N GLY A 139 22.98 -14.93 18.43
CA GLY A 139 22.65 -14.91 19.84
C GLY A 139 21.24 -14.39 20.13
N ILE A 140 21.03 -13.78 21.30
CA ILE A 140 19.74 -13.24 21.73
C ILE A 140 19.67 -11.76 21.35
N GLY A 141 18.70 -11.40 20.52
CA GLY A 141 18.29 -9.99 20.33
C GLY A 141 17.43 -9.57 21.51
N GLU A 142 17.94 -8.67 22.33
CA GLU A 142 17.24 -8.17 23.51
C GLU A 142 16.38 -6.95 23.17
N GLY A 143 15.15 -6.91 23.70
CA GLY A 143 14.25 -5.76 23.57
C GLY A 143 13.64 -5.51 22.19
N ILE A 144 13.83 -6.42 21.23
CA ILE A 144 13.38 -6.21 19.84
C ILE A 144 12.08 -6.93 19.47
N ALA A 145 11.61 -7.88 20.29
CA ALA A 145 10.37 -8.60 20.03
C ALA A 145 9.17 -7.79 20.52
N LEU A 146 8.24 -7.51 19.61
CA LEU A 146 6.96 -6.88 19.92
C LEU A 146 5.90 -7.91 20.25
N ARG A 147 5.95 -9.10 19.63
CA ARG A 147 4.87 -10.10 19.71
C ARG A 147 5.37 -11.53 19.65
N ARG A 148 4.54 -12.44 20.17
CA ARG A 148 4.81 -13.88 20.20
C ARG A 148 3.58 -14.69 19.86
N ALA A 149 3.79 -15.85 19.24
CA ALA A 149 2.77 -16.86 19.12
C ALA A 149 2.48 -17.47 20.51
N THR A 150 1.21 -17.63 20.81
CA THR A 150 0.72 -18.32 22.01
C THR A 150 0.43 -19.81 21.72
N SER A 151 -0.16 -20.49 22.67
CA SER A 151 -0.69 -21.85 22.46
C SER A 151 -2.01 -21.89 21.67
N ALA A 152 -2.60 -20.73 21.38
CA ALA A 152 -3.84 -20.65 20.58
C ALA A 152 -3.60 -21.14 19.15
N SER A 153 -4.54 -21.90 18.64
CA SER A 153 -4.49 -22.47 17.30
C SER A 153 -5.58 -21.87 16.40
N TYR A 154 -5.27 -21.63 15.13
CA TYR A 154 -6.27 -21.27 14.13
C TYR A 154 -7.38 -22.33 13.99
N LEU A 155 -7.14 -23.58 14.42
CA LEU A 155 -8.15 -24.62 14.45
C LEU A 155 -9.31 -24.30 15.40
N ASP A 156 -9.08 -23.48 16.43
CA ASP A 156 -10.13 -23.04 17.36
C ASP A 156 -10.89 -21.79 16.86
N SER A 157 -10.49 -21.18 15.73
CA SER A 157 -11.12 -20.00 15.12
C SER A 157 -12.13 -20.30 14.01
N ILE A 158 -12.36 -21.59 13.69
CA ILE A 158 -13.24 -21.98 12.59
C ILE A 158 -14.65 -21.45 12.80
N SER A 159 -15.15 -20.69 11.85
CA SER A 159 -16.50 -20.13 11.88
C SER A 159 -17.25 -20.41 10.58
N PHE A 160 -18.57 -20.57 10.67
CA PHE A 160 -19.44 -20.64 9.52
C PHE A 160 -19.99 -19.24 9.18
N VAL A 161 -19.60 -18.71 8.02
CA VAL A 161 -20.01 -17.40 7.54
C VAL A 161 -21.19 -17.54 6.60
N LYS A 162 -22.32 -16.90 6.96
CA LYS A 162 -23.54 -16.92 6.15
C LYS A 162 -23.37 -16.12 4.85
N PRO A 163 -24.14 -16.43 3.78
CA PRO A 163 -24.05 -15.77 2.48
C PRO A 163 -24.08 -14.23 2.52
N ALA A 164 -24.92 -13.67 3.41
CA ALA A 164 -25.08 -12.21 3.54
C ALA A 164 -23.85 -11.49 4.11
N ALA A 165 -22.99 -12.20 4.83
CA ALA A 165 -21.77 -11.65 5.44
C ALA A 165 -20.51 -11.95 4.61
N LEU A 166 -20.62 -12.62 3.47
CA LEU A 166 -19.51 -12.86 2.56
C LEU A 166 -19.31 -11.67 1.62
N PRO A 167 -18.06 -11.39 1.17
CA PRO A 167 -17.76 -10.34 0.21
C PRO A 167 -18.60 -10.45 -1.05
N LYS A 168 -18.92 -9.29 -1.66
CA LYS A 168 -19.82 -9.22 -2.86
C LYS A 168 -19.07 -9.35 -4.19
N THR A 169 -17.88 -9.94 -4.19
CA THR A 169 -17.08 -10.14 -5.40
C THR A 169 -17.39 -11.46 -6.09
N ALA A 170 -16.97 -11.60 -7.36
CA ALA A 170 -17.15 -12.79 -8.16
C ALA A 170 -16.53 -14.05 -7.50
N PHE A 171 -15.42 -13.89 -6.78
CA PHE A 171 -14.72 -14.98 -6.09
C PHE A 171 -15.58 -15.66 -5.03
N TRP A 172 -16.55 -14.96 -4.45
CA TRP A 172 -17.43 -15.45 -3.40
C TRP A 172 -18.81 -15.88 -3.88
N ASN A 173 -19.15 -15.70 -5.18
CA ASN A 173 -20.49 -16.00 -5.71
C ASN A 173 -20.89 -17.46 -5.44
N ARG A 174 -20.00 -18.42 -5.67
CA ARG A 174 -20.27 -19.84 -5.43
C ARG A 174 -20.70 -20.16 -3.99
N PHE A 175 -20.22 -19.39 -3.00
CA PHE A 175 -20.57 -19.55 -1.59
C PHE A 175 -21.84 -18.77 -1.23
N ARG A 176 -22.03 -17.61 -1.85
CA ARG A 176 -23.23 -16.80 -1.64
C ARG A 176 -24.48 -17.44 -2.23
N GLU A 177 -24.35 -18.16 -3.33
CA GLU A 177 -25.41 -18.94 -3.95
C GLU A 177 -25.75 -20.24 -3.22
N ARG A 178 -24.87 -20.67 -2.32
CA ARG A 178 -25.05 -21.86 -1.45
C ARG A 178 -25.46 -21.44 -0.03
N LYS A 179 -25.02 -22.23 0.95
CA LYS A 179 -25.35 -22.01 2.37
C LYS A 179 -24.42 -21.01 3.06
N GLY A 180 -23.27 -20.68 2.49
CA GLY A 180 -22.17 -19.94 3.08
C GLY A 180 -20.85 -20.69 2.97
N ALA A 181 -19.86 -20.33 3.80
CA ALA A 181 -18.53 -20.93 3.81
C ALA A 181 -18.03 -21.14 5.25
N TYR A 182 -17.25 -22.21 5.48
CA TYR A 182 -16.43 -22.34 6.68
C TYR A 182 -15.12 -21.61 6.45
N LEU A 183 -14.79 -20.68 7.34
CA LEU A 183 -13.57 -19.89 7.30
C LEU A 183 -12.72 -20.15 8.54
N ALA A 184 -11.41 -20.28 8.34
CA ALA A 184 -10.37 -20.28 9.36
C ALA A 184 -9.60 -18.96 9.35
N ASP A 185 -8.95 -18.62 10.45
CA ASP A 185 -7.98 -17.54 10.50
C ASP A 185 -6.79 -17.81 9.57
N ASN A 186 -6.18 -16.75 9.05
CA ASN A 186 -4.94 -16.82 8.28
C ASN A 186 -3.74 -17.00 9.24
N GLY A 187 -3.59 -18.20 9.78
CA GLY A 187 -2.60 -18.55 10.80
C GLY A 187 -3.05 -18.26 12.24
N SER A 188 -2.20 -18.59 13.20
CA SER A 188 -2.46 -18.32 14.62
C SER A 188 -2.25 -16.86 14.94
N LYS A 189 -3.17 -16.26 15.70
CA LYS A 189 -3.06 -14.88 16.15
C LYS A 189 -1.93 -14.73 17.16
N MET A 190 -1.06 -13.77 16.91
CA MET A 190 0.01 -13.41 17.84
C MET A 190 -0.51 -12.45 18.90
N VAL A 191 0.17 -12.43 20.05
CA VAL A 191 -0.11 -11.52 21.15
C VAL A 191 1.04 -10.50 21.23
N LEU A 192 0.69 -9.23 21.40
CA LEU A 192 1.64 -8.12 21.52
C LEU A 192 2.08 -7.94 22.98
N TYR A 193 3.36 -7.60 23.18
CA TYR A 193 3.95 -7.32 24.49
C TYR A 193 4.65 -5.97 24.45
N TRP A 194 4.00 -4.97 25.02
CA TRP A 194 4.53 -3.60 25.10
C TRP A 194 5.35 -3.46 26.40
N THR A 195 6.60 -3.91 26.33
CA THR A 195 7.50 -3.91 27.50
C THR A 195 8.38 -2.67 27.53
N PRO A 196 8.90 -2.27 28.73
CA PRO A 196 9.85 -1.17 28.83
C PRO A 196 11.12 -1.36 27.97
N GLU A 197 11.58 -2.62 27.82
CA GLU A 197 12.71 -2.99 26.97
C GLU A 197 12.41 -2.72 25.51
N PHE A 198 11.22 -3.07 25.05
CA PHE A 198 10.77 -2.78 23.68
C PHE A 198 10.63 -1.27 23.46
N PHE A 199 10.03 -0.53 24.38
CA PHE A 199 9.93 0.93 24.29
C PHE A 199 11.30 1.58 24.13
N SER A 200 12.26 1.16 24.97
CA SER A 200 13.63 1.69 24.93
C SER A 200 14.36 1.37 23.63
N THR A 201 14.19 0.15 23.11
CA THR A 201 14.92 -0.31 21.92
C THR A 201 14.31 0.26 20.63
N SER A 202 12.97 0.34 20.54
CA SER A 202 12.27 0.90 19.40
C SER A 202 12.26 2.44 19.36
N GLY A 203 12.60 3.10 20.47
CA GLY A 203 12.50 4.54 20.62
C GLY A 203 11.07 5.06 20.80
N LEU A 204 10.10 4.15 21.11
CA LEU A 204 8.71 4.52 21.33
C LEU A 204 8.57 5.43 22.55
N THR A 205 8.00 6.61 22.34
CA THR A 205 7.85 7.66 23.35
C THR A 205 6.46 7.64 24.01
N GLU A 206 6.30 8.42 25.10
CA GLU A 206 5.01 8.62 25.74
C GLU A 206 4.01 9.30 24.79
N ALA A 207 4.47 10.21 23.91
CA ALA A 207 3.65 10.84 22.91
C ALA A 207 3.15 9.81 21.86
N ASP A 208 4.03 8.94 21.37
CA ASP A 208 3.64 7.85 20.47
C ASP A 208 2.60 6.94 21.12
N TRP A 209 2.81 6.60 22.40
CA TRP A 209 1.88 5.76 23.13
C TRP A 209 0.48 6.38 23.24
N ALA A 210 0.41 7.69 23.46
CA ALA A 210 -0.86 8.41 23.52
C ALA A 210 -1.64 8.33 22.21
N VAL A 211 -0.95 8.29 21.07
CA VAL A 211 -1.56 8.10 19.74
C VAL A 211 -1.95 6.63 19.51
N ILE A 212 -1.11 5.68 19.89
CA ILE A 212 -1.38 4.23 19.76
C ILE A 212 -2.58 3.81 20.61
N MET A 213 -2.79 4.44 21.77
CA MET A 213 -3.92 4.19 22.67
C MET A 213 -5.05 5.21 22.50
N LYS A 214 -5.06 5.98 21.41
CA LYS A 214 -6.07 7.01 21.20
C LYS A 214 -7.49 6.43 21.12
N GLY A 215 -8.35 6.87 22.00
CA GLY A 215 -9.73 6.36 22.13
C GLY A 215 -9.91 5.28 23.21
N GLU A 216 -8.82 4.79 23.81
CA GLU A 216 -8.85 3.95 25.00
C GLU A 216 -8.63 4.81 26.24
N THR A 217 -9.34 4.50 27.32
CA THR A 217 -9.21 5.18 28.61
C THR A 217 -8.36 4.35 29.56
N ASP A 218 -7.66 5.04 30.45
CA ASP A 218 -6.89 4.41 31.54
C ASP A 218 -5.75 3.47 31.09
N LYS A 219 -5.12 3.77 29.93
CA LYS A 219 -3.95 3.04 29.42
C LYS A 219 -2.67 3.93 29.46
N PRO A 220 -2.14 4.29 30.63
CA PRO A 220 -0.98 5.18 30.74
C PRO A 220 0.29 4.56 30.15
N TYR A 221 1.21 5.40 29.69
CA TYR A 221 2.57 4.97 29.35
C TYR A 221 3.28 4.46 30.62
N ASP A 222 3.58 3.16 30.65
CA ASP A 222 4.15 2.51 31.81
C ASP A 222 5.53 1.89 31.51
N THR A 223 6.57 2.43 32.15
CA THR A 223 7.95 1.94 32.06
C THR A 223 8.34 0.99 33.20
N GLN A 224 7.41 0.64 34.08
CA GLN A 224 7.64 -0.27 35.21
C GLN A 224 6.85 -1.58 35.08
N GLY A 225 5.62 -1.50 34.60
CA GLY A 225 4.79 -2.63 34.18
C GLY A 225 4.97 -2.90 32.69
N PHE A 226 3.97 -3.50 32.05
CA PHE A 226 3.88 -3.72 30.59
C PHE A 226 2.45 -4.01 30.18
N TYR A 227 2.21 -4.04 28.86
CA TYR A 227 0.90 -4.44 28.33
C TYR A 227 1.00 -5.73 27.53
N VAL A 228 -0.09 -6.51 27.58
CA VAL A 228 -0.33 -7.69 26.75
C VAL A 228 -1.55 -7.39 25.87
N ASN A 229 -1.34 -7.15 24.59
CA ASN A 229 -2.28 -6.42 23.72
C ASN A 229 -2.60 -5.05 24.36
N ASP A 230 -3.82 -4.87 24.85
CA ASP A 230 -4.31 -3.70 25.59
C ASP A 230 -4.49 -3.95 27.11
N ALA A 231 -4.28 -5.20 27.57
CA ALA A 231 -4.38 -5.57 28.97
C ALA A 231 -3.12 -5.17 29.73
N HIS A 232 -3.26 -4.34 30.78
CA HIS A 232 -2.13 -3.86 31.59
C HIS A 232 -1.72 -4.87 32.65
N VAL A 233 -0.42 -5.02 32.82
CA VAL A 233 0.22 -5.79 33.90
C VAL A 233 1.03 -4.82 34.74
N GLU A 234 0.52 -4.44 35.90
CA GLU A 234 1.19 -3.54 36.83
C GLU A 234 2.51 -4.13 37.35
N SER A 235 3.46 -3.27 37.73
CA SER A 235 4.77 -3.64 38.19
C SER A 235 4.77 -4.58 39.41
N ASN A 236 3.78 -4.51 40.30
CA ASN A 236 3.60 -5.36 41.46
C ASN A 236 2.85 -6.67 41.17
N ARG A 237 2.37 -6.86 39.93
CA ARG A 237 1.60 -8.03 39.47
C ARG A 237 2.33 -8.85 38.40
N LYS A 238 3.55 -8.41 38.02
CA LYS A 238 4.40 -9.15 37.09
C LYS A 238 5.37 -10.09 37.83
N ASP A 239 5.91 -11.05 37.10
CA ASP A 239 7.00 -11.95 37.57
C ASP A 239 6.65 -12.76 38.83
N VAL A 240 5.36 -13.08 39.03
CA VAL A 240 4.94 -13.93 40.15
C VAL A 240 5.48 -15.34 39.90
N THR A 241 6.43 -15.74 40.75
CA THR A 241 7.15 -17.02 40.61
C THR A 241 6.33 -18.17 41.20
N CYS A 242 6.06 -19.18 40.39
CA CYS A 242 5.46 -20.44 40.78
C CYS A 242 6.42 -21.60 40.53
N LYS A 243 6.20 -22.75 41.22
CA LYS A 243 7.04 -23.97 41.07
C LYS A 243 7.18 -24.40 39.58
N ASN A 244 6.22 -24.11 38.78
CA ASN A 244 6.11 -24.60 37.41
C ASN A 244 5.94 -23.47 36.39
N GLY A 245 6.32 -22.22 36.68
CA GLY A 245 6.32 -21.12 35.73
C GLY A 245 6.15 -19.75 36.36
N TYR A 246 5.77 -18.80 35.53
CA TYR A 246 5.53 -17.41 35.91
C TYR A 246 4.11 -16.99 35.61
N LEU A 247 3.56 -16.13 36.48
CA LEU A 247 2.29 -15.43 36.24
C LEU A 247 2.56 -13.94 36.10
N HIS A 248 1.89 -13.35 35.16
CA HIS A 248 1.79 -11.91 34.98
C HIS A 248 0.29 -11.58 34.99
N ILE A 249 -0.20 -11.08 36.11
CA ILE A 249 -1.64 -10.89 36.35
C ILE A 249 -2.09 -9.64 35.60
N ALA A 250 -2.90 -9.83 34.58
CA ALA A 250 -3.44 -8.75 33.76
C ALA A 250 -4.68 -8.12 34.40
N ASP A 251 -4.87 -6.83 34.17
CA ASP A 251 -6.08 -6.10 34.61
C ASP A 251 -7.28 -6.37 33.70
N ASP A 252 -7.07 -6.86 32.48
CA ASP A 252 -8.10 -7.26 31.54
C ASP A 252 -7.88 -8.67 30.99
N VAL A 253 -8.90 -9.24 30.32
CA VAL A 253 -8.86 -10.58 29.75
C VAL A 253 -8.00 -10.57 28.48
N VAL A 254 -6.88 -11.29 28.47
CA VAL A 254 -6.03 -11.45 27.30
C VAL A 254 -6.73 -12.37 26.30
N ALA A 255 -7.57 -11.78 25.47
CA ALA A 255 -8.26 -12.47 24.38
C ALA A 255 -7.44 -12.37 23.08
N PRO A 256 -7.67 -13.29 22.10
CA PRO A 256 -7.11 -13.13 20.77
C PRO A 256 -7.53 -11.82 20.15
N ALA A 257 -6.57 -10.92 19.85
CA ALA A 257 -6.86 -9.68 19.17
C ALA A 257 -7.32 -9.94 17.72
N PRO A 258 -8.26 -9.16 17.19
CA PRO A 258 -8.61 -9.24 15.77
C PRO A 258 -7.39 -8.90 14.91
N ASN A 259 -7.37 -9.34 13.65
CA ASN A 259 -6.42 -8.80 12.68
C ASN A 259 -6.92 -7.45 12.12
N MET A 260 -6.07 -6.70 11.41
CA MET A 260 -6.43 -5.38 10.87
C MET A 260 -7.68 -5.43 9.96
N SER A 261 -7.80 -6.49 9.14
CA SER A 261 -8.98 -6.67 8.30
C SER A 261 -10.26 -6.85 9.11
N GLU A 262 -10.21 -7.64 10.19
CA GLU A 262 -11.36 -7.83 11.10
C GLU A 262 -11.74 -6.52 11.80
N VAL A 263 -10.76 -5.73 12.25
CA VAL A 263 -10.99 -4.39 12.83
C VAL A 263 -11.73 -3.51 11.84
N ILE A 264 -11.22 -3.38 10.63
CA ILE A 264 -11.79 -2.49 9.60
C ILE A 264 -13.21 -2.93 9.23
N ASN A 265 -13.44 -4.23 9.03
CA ASN A 265 -14.76 -4.75 8.66
C ASN A 265 -15.78 -4.74 9.78
N SER A 266 -15.36 -4.65 11.04
CA SER A 266 -16.28 -4.61 12.21
C SER A 266 -16.55 -3.21 12.75
N THR A 267 -15.81 -2.21 12.29
CA THR A 267 -15.97 -0.81 12.75
C THR A 267 -16.93 -0.07 11.83
N ALA A 268 -18.06 0.36 12.39
CA ALA A 268 -19.18 0.93 11.63
C ALA A 268 -18.83 2.25 10.91
N GLU A 269 -17.80 2.95 11.36
CA GLU A 269 -17.34 4.21 10.79
C GLU A 269 -16.33 4.04 9.65
N MET A 270 -15.99 2.78 9.27
CA MET A 270 -15.01 2.46 8.23
C MET A 270 -15.61 1.66 7.05
N ASN A 271 -16.93 1.68 6.89
CA ASN A 271 -17.62 0.80 5.92
C ASN A 271 -17.20 1.05 4.47
N THR A 272 -17.01 2.30 4.07
CA THR A 272 -16.59 2.67 2.71
C THR A 272 -15.22 2.09 2.40
N PHE A 273 -14.24 2.33 3.26
CA PHE A 273 -12.89 1.80 3.08
C PHE A 273 -12.87 0.26 3.16
N ALA A 274 -13.62 -0.34 4.08
CA ALA A 274 -13.80 -1.78 4.16
C ALA A 274 -14.36 -2.36 2.85
N GLY A 275 -15.37 -1.71 2.27
CA GLY A 275 -15.96 -2.11 0.98
C GLY A 275 -14.95 -2.13 -0.16
N LEU A 276 -14.08 -1.10 -0.23
CA LEU A 276 -13.01 -1.04 -1.22
C LEU A 276 -11.98 -2.17 -1.00
N MET A 277 -11.58 -2.40 0.26
CA MET A 277 -10.65 -3.46 0.62
C MET A 277 -11.22 -4.86 0.29
N GLU A 278 -12.50 -5.08 0.57
CA GLU A 278 -13.18 -6.35 0.29
C GLU A 278 -13.22 -6.72 -1.20
N LYS A 279 -13.05 -5.77 -2.12
CA LYS A 279 -12.89 -6.08 -3.56
C LYS A 279 -11.67 -6.97 -3.83
N PHE A 280 -10.66 -6.96 -2.96
CA PHE A 280 -9.44 -7.78 -3.04
C PHE A 280 -9.53 -9.08 -2.25
N ALA A 281 -10.63 -9.32 -1.51
CA ALA A 281 -10.81 -10.52 -0.71
C ALA A 281 -11.18 -11.73 -1.57
N TYR A 282 -10.50 -12.86 -1.34
CA TYR A 282 -10.78 -14.12 -2.01
C TYR A 282 -10.72 -15.31 -1.05
N PRO A 283 -11.47 -16.40 -1.33
CA PRO A 283 -11.45 -17.63 -0.54
C PRO A 283 -10.25 -18.49 -0.97
N TYR A 284 -9.18 -18.44 -0.17
CA TYR A 284 -8.00 -19.27 -0.39
C TYR A 284 -8.22 -20.67 0.16
N TYR A 285 -8.06 -21.68 -0.69
CA TYR A 285 -8.12 -23.09 -0.27
C TYR A 285 -6.70 -23.59 0.05
N ASP A 286 -6.53 -24.07 1.27
CA ASP A 286 -5.31 -24.76 1.72
C ASP A 286 -5.68 -26.16 2.17
N GLY A 287 -5.30 -27.16 1.37
CA GLY A 287 -5.61 -28.57 1.67
C GLY A 287 -5.04 -29.03 3.01
N SER A 288 -3.91 -28.48 3.45
CA SER A 288 -3.30 -28.81 4.74
C SER A 288 -4.11 -28.26 5.93
N VAL A 289 -4.69 -27.08 5.78
CA VAL A 289 -5.60 -26.48 6.75
C VAL A 289 -6.91 -27.29 6.80
N ASP A 290 -7.49 -27.60 5.66
CA ASP A 290 -8.73 -28.38 5.55
C ASP A 290 -8.58 -29.77 6.19
N ASP A 291 -7.49 -30.49 5.90
CA ASP A 291 -7.17 -31.79 6.48
C ASP A 291 -6.95 -31.70 8.00
N ALA A 292 -6.23 -30.68 8.48
CA ALA A 292 -5.99 -30.47 9.91
C ALA A 292 -7.29 -30.17 10.66
N VAL A 293 -8.18 -29.37 10.09
CA VAL A 293 -9.50 -29.07 10.67
C VAL A 293 -10.37 -30.31 10.74
N LYS A 294 -10.45 -31.10 9.66
CA LYS A 294 -11.22 -32.35 9.64
C LYS A 294 -10.69 -33.40 10.62
N ALA A 295 -9.35 -33.48 10.77
CA ALA A 295 -8.72 -34.33 11.76
C ALA A 295 -9.03 -33.88 13.20
N TYR A 296 -9.03 -32.59 13.45
CA TYR A 296 -9.23 -31.97 14.77
C TYR A 296 -10.68 -32.10 15.26
N TYR A 297 -11.66 -31.81 14.41
CA TYR A 297 -13.08 -31.89 14.76
C TYR A 297 -13.70 -33.31 14.57
N GLY A 298 -13.00 -34.20 13.90
CA GLY A 298 -13.47 -35.55 13.55
C GLY A 298 -14.18 -35.61 12.19
N ALA A 299 -14.09 -36.78 11.56
CA ALA A 299 -14.70 -37.01 10.26
C ALA A 299 -16.22 -36.83 10.33
N GLY A 300 -16.77 -35.95 9.51
CA GLY A 300 -18.21 -35.68 9.40
C GLY A 300 -18.75 -34.53 10.25
N SER A 301 -17.93 -33.89 11.08
CA SER A 301 -18.35 -32.67 11.83
C SER A 301 -18.34 -31.40 10.97
N ILE A 302 -17.47 -31.31 9.96
CA ILE A 302 -17.44 -30.31 8.92
C ILE A 302 -17.46 -31.06 7.59
N GLU A 303 -18.60 -31.04 6.88
CA GLU A 303 -18.78 -31.77 5.62
C GLU A 303 -18.18 -31.00 4.43
N ASP A 304 -18.23 -29.68 4.49
CA ASP A 304 -17.71 -28.80 3.45
C ASP A 304 -16.20 -28.48 3.67
N SER A 305 -15.53 -28.05 2.63
CA SER A 305 -14.14 -27.57 2.74
C SER A 305 -14.05 -26.28 3.55
N VAL A 306 -12.91 -26.10 4.24
CA VAL A 306 -12.59 -24.91 5.00
C VAL A 306 -11.65 -24.04 4.18
N PHE A 307 -11.92 -22.76 4.15
CA PHE A 307 -11.16 -21.76 3.41
C PHE A 307 -10.53 -20.74 4.36
N VAL A 308 -9.51 -20.06 3.90
CA VAL A 308 -8.94 -18.88 4.55
C VAL A 308 -9.31 -17.66 3.71
N LYS A 309 -9.84 -16.61 4.35
CA LYS A 309 -10.05 -15.32 3.67
C LYS A 309 -8.70 -14.63 3.55
N ARG A 310 -8.25 -14.37 2.33
CA ARG A 310 -7.02 -13.65 2.01
C ARG A 310 -7.31 -12.47 1.09
N TYR A 311 -6.36 -11.54 1.01
CA TYR A 311 -6.42 -10.40 0.12
C TYR A 311 -5.27 -10.48 -0.89
N PHE A 312 -5.54 -10.13 -2.16
CA PHE A 312 -4.50 -10.09 -3.18
C PHE A 312 -3.39 -9.14 -2.77
N ASN A 313 -2.18 -9.64 -2.64
CA ASN A 313 -0.97 -8.87 -2.40
C ASN A 313 0.14 -9.31 -3.36
N GLN A 314 1.28 -8.62 -3.33
CA GLN A 314 2.38 -8.87 -4.26
C GLN A 314 3.02 -10.26 -4.13
N THR A 315 2.79 -10.99 -3.03
CA THR A 315 3.45 -12.26 -2.72
C THR A 315 2.53 -13.48 -2.80
N ASP A 316 1.22 -13.30 -2.70
CA ASP A 316 0.25 -14.38 -2.57
C ASP A 316 -0.55 -14.65 -3.85
N PHE A 317 0.15 -15.04 -4.90
CA PHE A 317 -0.54 -15.68 -6.02
C PHE A 317 -0.74 -17.16 -5.70
N SER A 318 -2.00 -17.59 -5.70
CA SER A 318 -2.34 -19.00 -5.51
C SER A 318 -1.46 -19.91 -6.35
N SER A 319 -0.82 -20.88 -5.71
CA SER A 319 -0.08 -21.95 -6.37
C SER A 319 -0.99 -23.02 -6.99
N ASP A 320 -2.31 -22.89 -6.87
CA ASP A 320 -3.24 -23.85 -7.45
C ASP A 320 -3.43 -23.56 -8.96
N PRO A 321 -2.91 -24.45 -9.84
CA PRO A 321 -3.03 -24.26 -11.29
C PRO A 321 -4.46 -24.39 -11.80
N ASP A 322 -5.40 -24.98 -11.04
CA ASP A 322 -6.80 -25.19 -11.43
C ASP A 322 -7.71 -24.01 -11.00
N GLU A 323 -7.24 -23.14 -10.10
CA GLU A 323 -7.91 -21.90 -9.67
C GLU A 323 -7.18 -20.66 -10.20
N LYS A 324 -6.69 -20.66 -11.42
CA LYS A 324 -6.17 -19.46 -12.08
C LYS A 324 -7.29 -18.43 -12.25
N VAL A 325 -7.45 -17.60 -11.25
CA VAL A 325 -8.18 -16.35 -11.42
C VAL A 325 -7.32 -15.48 -12.31
N ASP A 326 -7.86 -15.06 -13.44
CA ASP A 326 -7.23 -14.05 -14.28
C ASP A 326 -7.28 -12.72 -13.53
N ILE A 327 -6.18 -12.39 -12.87
CA ILE A 327 -6.00 -11.14 -12.12
C ILE A 327 -5.29 -10.07 -12.95
N MET A 328 -5.12 -10.30 -14.25
CA MET A 328 -4.50 -9.32 -15.13
C MET A 328 -5.29 -8.02 -15.09
N GLY A 329 -4.64 -6.94 -14.59
CA GLY A 329 -5.27 -5.64 -14.37
C GLY A 329 -6.07 -5.50 -13.07
N TYR A 330 -6.11 -6.52 -12.20
CA TYR A 330 -6.87 -6.47 -10.95
C TYR A 330 -6.20 -5.61 -9.87
N GLY A 331 -4.89 -5.42 -9.94
CA GLY A 331 -4.12 -4.76 -8.89
C GLY A 331 -3.90 -5.64 -7.65
N THR A 332 -2.96 -5.25 -6.81
CA THR A 332 -2.61 -5.97 -5.57
C THR A 332 -2.43 -4.98 -4.43
N LEU A 333 -2.62 -5.40 -3.19
CA LEU A 333 -2.31 -4.61 -2.00
C LEU A 333 -0.82 -4.73 -1.64
N ALA A 334 -0.30 -3.79 -0.86
CA ALA A 334 1.09 -3.84 -0.39
C ALA A 334 1.32 -5.04 0.54
N PHE A 335 0.34 -5.37 1.38
CA PHE A 335 0.32 -6.56 2.22
C PHE A 335 -1.11 -7.05 2.42
N ASP A 336 -1.25 -8.31 2.83
CA ASP A 336 -2.54 -8.90 3.23
C ASP A 336 -2.91 -8.48 4.67
N PRO A 337 -3.94 -7.63 4.87
CA PRO A 337 -4.32 -7.15 6.20
C PRO A 337 -4.92 -8.23 7.11
N SER A 338 -5.23 -9.42 6.59
CA SER A 338 -5.67 -10.59 7.37
C SER A 338 -4.53 -11.50 7.82
N ASN A 339 -3.29 -11.27 7.36
CA ASN A 339 -2.15 -12.12 7.69
C ASN A 339 -1.71 -11.94 9.16
N ASN A 340 -2.00 -12.94 9.99
CA ASN A 340 -1.73 -12.91 11.43
C ASN A 340 -0.23 -13.00 11.80
N VAL A 341 0.62 -13.39 10.87
CA VAL A 341 2.08 -13.53 11.08
C VAL A 341 2.92 -12.51 10.32
N TYR A 342 2.29 -11.51 9.71
CA TYR A 342 2.99 -10.47 8.96
C TYR A 342 4.02 -9.73 9.85
N GLY A 343 5.24 -9.51 9.33
CA GLY A 343 6.34 -8.84 10.05
C GLY A 343 7.01 -9.70 11.14
N GLY A 344 6.62 -10.97 11.31
CA GLY A 344 7.24 -11.88 12.29
C GLY A 344 7.05 -11.44 13.74
N ASN A 345 8.05 -11.66 14.58
CA ASN A 345 8.01 -11.32 16.01
C ASN A 345 8.43 -9.89 16.31
N THR A 346 9.13 -9.21 15.40
CA THR A 346 9.81 -7.94 15.69
C THR A 346 9.10 -6.73 15.13
N ASP A 347 8.23 -6.89 14.14
CA ASP A 347 7.53 -5.80 13.48
C ASP A 347 6.11 -6.23 13.08
N MET A 348 5.32 -5.29 12.59
CA MET A 348 3.95 -5.50 12.12
C MET A 348 3.56 -4.40 11.13
N GLY A 349 2.38 -4.50 10.51
CA GLY A 349 1.87 -3.48 9.59
C GLY A 349 1.19 -2.30 10.31
N VAL A 350 0.91 -1.26 9.53
CA VAL A 350 0.06 -0.14 9.93
C VAL A 350 -0.91 0.19 8.81
N MET A 351 -2.13 0.54 9.16
CA MET A 351 -3.12 1.07 8.23
C MET A 351 -3.70 2.39 8.75
N PHE A 352 -3.69 3.41 7.89
CA PHE A 352 -4.39 4.66 8.10
C PHE A 352 -5.72 4.57 7.37
N VAL A 353 -6.80 4.44 8.11
CA VAL A 353 -8.13 4.15 7.54
C VAL A 353 -9.03 5.36 7.72
N PRO A 354 -9.34 6.09 6.63
CA PRO A 354 -10.29 7.19 6.69
C PRO A 354 -11.67 6.73 7.17
N SER A 355 -12.28 7.54 8.03
CA SER A 355 -13.68 7.33 8.40
C SER A 355 -14.61 7.50 7.19
N ASP A 356 -15.83 6.97 7.28
CA ASP A 356 -16.85 7.14 6.21
C ASP A 356 -17.08 8.61 5.89
N ALA A 357 -17.08 9.49 6.92
CA ALA A 357 -17.19 10.93 6.73
C ALA A 357 -16.01 11.51 5.95
N ALA A 358 -14.77 11.10 6.27
CA ALA A 358 -13.58 11.55 5.55
C ALA A 358 -13.56 11.04 4.09
N MET A 359 -14.05 9.82 3.85
CA MET A 359 -14.19 9.28 2.49
C MET A 359 -15.24 10.04 1.67
N GLU A 360 -16.35 10.43 2.28
CA GLU A 360 -17.40 11.26 1.65
C GLU A 360 -16.88 12.66 1.37
N ASP A 361 -16.24 13.31 2.35
CA ASP A 361 -15.64 14.64 2.18
C ASP A 361 -14.61 14.68 1.05
N TYR A 362 -13.75 13.66 0.97
CA TYR A 362 -12.80 13.53 -0.14
C TYR A 362 -13.53 13.37 -1.48
N TRP A 363 -14.52 12.47 -1.56
CA TRP A 363 -15.27 12.21 -2.78
C TRP A 363 -16.01 13.43 -3.32
N GLU A 364 -16.61 14.23 -2.41
CA GLU A 364 -17.35 15.44 -2.77
C GLU A 364 -16.43 16.67 -3.01
N SER A 365 -15.18 16.63 -2.56
CA SER A 365 -14.22 17.71 -2.77
C SER A 365 -13.77 17.85 -4.23
N SER A 366 -13.06 18.94 -4.53
CA SER A 366 -12.37 19.12 -5.81
C SER A 366 -11.33 18.02 -6.08
N ARG A 367 -10.67 17.50 -5.03
CA ARG A 367 -9.67 16.45 -5.12
C ARG A 367 -10.22 15.09 -5.57
N GLY A 368 -11.46 14.75 -5.16
CA GLY A 368 -12.15 13.53 -5.57
C GLY A 368 -12.96 13.67 -6.87
N GLN A 369 -13.10 14.89 -7.37
CA GLN A 369 -13.97 15.20 -8.50
C GLN A 369 -13.68 14.35 -9.75
N PHE A 370 -12.41 14.15 -10.09
CA PHE A 370 -12.03 13.39 -11.29
C PHE A 370 -12.42 11.90 -11.20
N LEU A 371 -12.35 11.30 -10.00
CA LEU A 371 -12.83 9.93 -9.77
C LEU A 371 -14.35 9.86 -9.91
N ARG A 372 -15.04 10.84 -9.31
CA ARG A 372 -16.50 10.93 -9.41
C ARG A 372 -16.98 11.13 -10.84
N ASP A 373 -16.27 11.91 -11.63
CA ASP A 373 -16.59 12.14 -13.04
C ASP A 373 -16.35 10.89 -13.88
N SER A 374 -15.25 10.20 -13.63
CA SER A 374 -14.89 8.99 -14.39
C SER A 374 -15.81 7.80 -14.04
N TYR A 375 -16.15 7.62 -12.75
CA TYR A 375 -16.75 6.37 -12.27
C TYR A 375 -18.15 6.53 -11.65
N GLY A 376 -18.50 7.68 -11.15
CA GLY A 376 -19.82 7.95 -10.56
C GLY A 376 -19.94 7.63 -9.07
N ASP A 377 -19.47 6.49 -8.62
CA ASP A 377 -19.37 6.11 -7.20
C ASP A 377 -18.17 5.18 -6.94
N TRP A 378 -17.87 4.93 -5.67
CA TRP A 378 -16.76 4.08 -5.26
C TRP A 378 -16.89 2.62 -5.72
N ASP A 379 -18.11 2.13 -5.90
CA ASP A 379 -18.34 0.73 -6.30
C ASP A 379 -17.93 0.49 -7.77
N GLU A 380 -18.02 1.51 -8.60
CA GLU A 380 -17.66 1.45 -10.03
C GLU A 380 -16.17 1.72 -10.29
N VAL A 381 -15.41 2.22 -9.28
CA VAL A 381 -13.96 2.45 -9.43
C VAL A 381 -13.24 1.12 -9.67
N PRO A 382 -12.42 1.00 -10.75
CA PRO A 382 -11.70 -0.23 -11.07
C PRO A 382 -10.67 -0.62 -10.00
N THR A 383 -10.46 -1.92 -9.84
CA THR A 383 -9.58 -2.46 -8.78
C THR A 383 -8.12 -2.04 -8.92
N ASN A 384 -7.60 -1.83 -10.12
CA ASN A 384 -6.26 -1.30 -10.34
C ASN A 384 -6.10 0.15 -9.83
N VAL A 385 -7.15 0.98 -9.92
CA VAL A 385 -7.17 2.35 -9.37
C VAL A 385 -7.28 2.28 -7.84
N ILE A 386 -8.22 1.45 -7.33
CA ILE A 386 -8.41 1.27 -5.89
C ILE A 386 -7.16 0.69 -5.23
N SER A 387 -6.45 -0.24 -5.87
CA SER A 387 -5.24 -0.83 -5.26
C SER A 387 -4.17 0.22 -4.96
N VAL A 388 -3.92 1.14 -5.87
CA VAL A 388 -2.97 2.24 -5.67
C VAL A 388 -3.43 3.16 -4.53
N PHE A 389 -4.72 3.47 -4.50
CA PHE A 389 -5.33 4.26 -3.42
C PHE A 389 -5.16 3.58 -2.04
N LEU A 390 -5.53 2.30 -1.93
CA LEU A 390 -5.42 1.54 -0.68
C LEU A 390 -3.97 1.33 -0.24
N GLN A 391 -3.05 1.06 -1.17
CA GLN A 391 -1.63 0.89 -0.86
C GLN A 391 -1.03 2.12 -0.19
N ASN A 392 -1.49 3.32 -0.55
CA ASN A 392 -1.02 4.55 0.09
C ASN A 392 -1.44 4.67 1.55
N HIS A 393 -2.48 3.96 1.96
CA HIS A 393 -2.96 3.87 3.34
C HIS A 393 -2.33 2.71 4.13
N GLN A 394 -1.46 1.90 3.53
CA GLN A 394 -0.79 0.76 4.15
C GLN A 394 0.70 1.02 4.34
N ARG A 395 1.24 0.66 5.50
CA ARG A 395 2.67 0.69 5.81
C ARG A 395 3.13 -0.68 6.26
N LEU A 396 4.22 -1.16 5.65
CA LEU A 396 4.76 -2.50 5.87
C LEU A 396 5.37 -2.66 7.27
N SER A 397 5.81 -1.57 7.89
CA SER A 397 6.55 -1.57 9.13
C SER A 397 5.95 -0.57 10.12
N PHE A 398 5.56 -1.06 11.28
CA PHE A 398 5.14 -0.23 12.41
C PHE A 398 6.32 0.58 12.97
N LEU A 399 7.50 -0.04 13.08
CA LEU A 399 8.68 0.62 13.65
C LEU A 399 9.13 1.85 12.84
N THR A 400 9.03 1.80 11.52
CA THR A 400 9.33 2.96 10.66
C THR A 400 8.18 3.97 10.58
N SER A 401 7.00 3.58 11.03
CA SER A 401 5.77 4.38 11.01
C SER A 401 5.28 4.74 12.41
N LEU A 402 6.19 4.82 13.39
CA LEU A 402 5.87 5.37 14.71
C LEU A 402 5.43 6.83 14.60
N PRO A 403 4.49 7.32 15.43
CA PRO A 403 3.94 8.67 15.29
C PRO A 403 4.99 9.77 15.18
N HIS A 404 6.09 9.69 15.94
CA HIS A 404 7.18 10.67 15.84
C HIS A 404 7.95 10.67 14.50
N ASN A 405 7.70 9.70 13.62
CA ASN A 405 8.28 9.62 12.27
C ASN A 405 7.31 10.10 11.17
N TRP A 406 6.08 10.48 11.51
CA TRP A 406 5.07 10.81 10.50
C TRP A 406 5.41 12.04 9.67
N ASP A 407 6.14 13.00 10.23
CA ASP A 407 6.60 14.19 9.50
C ASP A 407 7.56 13.88 8.33
N ILE A 408 8.26 12.74 8.41
CA ILE A 408 9.20 12.30 7.36
C ILE A 408 8.69 11.08 6.59
N MET A 409 7.47 10.64 6.89
CA MET A 409 6.89 9.46 6.23
C MET A 409 6.48 9.79 4.81
N THR A 410 6.95 8.97 3.87
CA THR A 410 6.67 9.13 2.45
C THR A 410 5.71 8.08 1.92
N ASP A 411 5.02 8.42 0.84
CA ASP A 411 4.25 7.48 0.06
C ASP A 411 5.15 6.51 -0.75
N ASN A 412 4.54 5.62 -1.52
CA ASN A 412 5.28 4.66 -2.35
C ASN A 412 6.09 5.31 -3.49
N ALA A 413 5.80 6.56 -3.81
CA ALA A 413 6.51 7.36 -4.81
C ALA A 413 7.60 8.27 -4.19
N GLY A 414 7.75 8.26 -2.86
CA GLY A 414 8.75 9.04 -2.13
C GLY A 414 8.31 10.46 -1.74
N PHE A 415 7.01 10.79 -1.87
CA PHE A 415 6.45 12.08 -1.47
C PHE A 415 5.91 12.04 -0.05
N GLU A 416 6.04 13.16 0.67
CA GLU A 416 5.54 13.27 2.04
C GLU A 416 4.03 13.03 2.13
N MET A 417 3.62 12.17 3.05
CA MET A 417 2.20 11.88 3.25
C MET A 417 1.48 12.92 4.10
N SER A 418 2.23 13.73 4.84
CA SER A 418 1.71 14.77 5.75
C SER A 418 0.66 14.25 6.75
N VAL A 419 0.86 13.04 7.27
CA VAL A 419 0.01 12.47 8.33
C VAL A 419 0.30 13.19 9.64
N LYS A 420 -0.75 13.54 10.39
CA LYS A 420 -0.63 14.24 11.67
C LYS A 420 -1.38 13.51 12.78
N GLU A 421 -0.93 13.68 14.02
CA GLU A 421 -1.61 13.10 15.20
C GLU A 421 -3.05 13.60 15.36
N GLU A 422 -3.31 14.85 14.97
CA GLU A 422 -4.64 15.46 14.99
C GLU A 422 -5.63 14.79 14.03
N ASP A 423 -5.15 14.26 12.89
CA ASP A 423 -5.96 13.57 11.89
C ASP A 423 -6.49 12.20 12.42
N VAL A 424 -5.85 11.63 13.45
CA VAL A 424 -6.28 10.36 14.02
C VAL A 424 -7.44 10.59 14.98
N GLN A 425 -8.57 9.95 14.73
CA GLN A 425 -9.73 9.97 15.60
C GLN A 425 -9.64 8.88 16.68
N LYS A 426 -9.25 7.68 16.29
CA LYS A 426 -9.12 6.51 17.15
C LYS A 426 -8.05 5.56 16.60
N ALA A 427 -7.38 4.83 17.50
CA ALA A 427 -6.47 3.77 17.15
C ALA A 427 -7.00 2.40 17.64
N TYR A 428 -6.68 1.34 16.91
CA TYR A 428 -7.06 -0.02 17.25
C TYR A 428 -5.84 -0.92 17.16
N ILE A 429 -5.56 -1.65 18.24
CA ILE A 429 -4.50 -2.67 18.28
C ILE A 429 -5.04 -3.95 17.64
N ALA A 430 -4.34 -4.43 16.61
CA ALA A 430 -4.61 -5.71 15.98
C ALA A 430 -3.44 -6.70 16.20
N CYS A 431 -3.68 -8.01 16.08
CA CYS A 431 -2.62 -9.02 16.26
C CYS A 431 -1.48 -8.93 15.22
N ASN A 432 -1.70 -8.23 14.12
CA ASN A 432 -0.76 -8.07 13.02
C ASN A 432 -0.45 -6.61 12.66
N GLY A 433 -0.95 -5.64 13.45
CA GLY A 433 -0.70 -4.22 13.16
C GLY A 433 -1.50 -3.25 14.00
N ILE A 434 -1.41 -1.97 13.64
CA ILE A 434 -2.23 -0.89 14.19
C ILE A 434 -3.12 -0.33 13.07
N VAL A 435 -4.39 -0.12 13.38
CA VAL A 435 -5.33 0.59 12.51
C VAL A 435 -5.59 1.96 13.12
N TYR A 436 -5.16 3.02 12.46
CA TYR A 436 -5.48 4.39 12.81
C TYR A 436 -6.69 4.84 12.00
N MET A 437 -7.82 5.08 12.66
CA MET A 437 -8.98 5.71 12.02
C MET A 437 -8.74 7.21 11.92
N THR A 438 -8.79 7.75 10.69
CA THR A 438 -8.46 9.14 10.40
C THR A 438 -9.68 9.92 9.91
N ASP A 439 -9.66 11.24 10.12
CA ASP A 439 -10.65 12.18 9.56
C ASP A 439 -10.21 12.75 8.21
N LYS A 440 -9.15 12.22 7.64
CA LYS A 440 -8.55 12.65 6.39
C LYS A 440 -8.16 11.46 5.51
N VAL A 441 -8.33 11.62 4.21
CA VAL A 441 -7.85 10.69 3.18
C VAL A 441 -6.42 11.09 2.76
N TYR A 442 -5.55 10.11 2.57
CA TYR A 442 -4.17 10.26 2.08
C TYR A 442 -4.05 9.64 0.68
N PRO A 443 -4.52 10.30 -0.38
CA PRO A 443 -4.40 9.75 -1.72
C PRO A 443 -2.93 9.72 -2.17
N PRO A 444 -2.56 8.79 -3.06
CA PRO A 444 -1.22 8.79 -3.63
C PRO A 444 -0.96 10.07 -4.43
N VAL A 445 0.31 10.49 -4.53
CA VAL A 445 0.70 11.68 -5.28
C VAL A 445 0.16 11.68 -6.72
N ASP A 446 0.05 10.51 -7.34
CA ASP A 446 -0.52 10.35 -8.68
C ASP A 446 -1.98 10.83 -8.79
N TYR A 447 -2.73 10.82 -7.69
CA TYR A 447 -4.11 11.30 -7.62
C TYR A 447 -4.21 12.72 -7.02
N GLN A 448 -3.10 13.31 -6.64
CA GLN A 448 -2.99 14.71 -6.19
C GLN A 448 -2.44 15.63 -7.29
N ALA A 449 -1.68 15.06 -8.23
CA ALA A 449 -1.02 15.80 -9.31
C ALA A 449 -1.94 16.05 -10.51
N VAL A 450 -1.61 17.08 -11.30
CA VAL A 450 -2.38 17.52 -12.48
C VAL A 450 -2.65 16.41 -13.51
N TYR A 451 -1.85 15.36 -13.55
CA TYR A 451 -2.11 14.24 -14.47
C TYR A 451 -3.06 13.17 -13.90
N GLY A 452 -3.45 13.26 -12.62
CA GLY A 452 -4.41 12.33 -12.02
C GLY A 452 -5.71 12.14 -12.80
N PRO A 453 -6.39 13.21 -13.22
CA PRO A 453 -7.57 13.12 -14.07
C PRO A 453 -7.33 12.38 -15.40
N VAL A 454 -6.13 12.53 -15.96
CA VAL A 454 -5.75 11.88 -17.24
C VAL A 454 -5.61 10.37 -17.07
N LEU A 455 -5.20 9.90 -15.89
CA LEU A 455 -5.01 8.47 -15.61
C LEU A 455 -6.32 7.68 -15.53
N THR A 456 -7.41 8.36 -15.24
CA THR A 456 -8.70 7.74 -14.90
C THR A 456 -9.77 7.93 -15.97
N ALA A 457 -9.63 8.96 -16.81
CA ALA A 457 -10.61 9.25 -17.86
C ALA A 457 -10.43 8.31 -19.06
N ASP A 458 -11.54 7.80 -19.57
CA ASP A 458 -11.62 6.93 -20.75
C ASP A 458 -11.48 7.70 -22.08
N THR A 459 -11.58 9.04 -22.03
CA THR A 459 -11.48 9.94 -23.20
C THR A 459 -10.08 10.49 -23.44
N THR A 460 -9.10 10.16 -22.60
CA THR A 460 -7.71 10.68 -22.66
C THR A 460 -6.69 9.55 -22.60
N THR A 461 -7.03 8.37 -23.10
CA THR A 461 -6.20 7.15 -23.02
C THR A 461 -4.85 7.32 -23.71
N THR A 462 -4.81 8.05 -24.82
CA THR A 462 -3.58 8.33 -25.57
C THR A 462 -2.63 9.23 -24.78
N MET A 463 -3.13 10.30 -24.18
CA MET A 463 -2.32 11.18 -23.33
C MET A 463 -1.88 10.47 -22.04
N SER A 464 -2.75 9.64 -21.45
CA SER A 464 -2.41 8.80 -20.30
C SER A 464 -1.22 7.88 -20.61
N ALA A 465 -1.27 7.20 -21.77
CA ALA A 465 -0.18 6.34 -22.20
C ALA A 465 1.11 7.13 -22.53
N ALA A 466 0.99 8.31 -23.15
CA ALA A 466 2.15 9.16 -23.45
C ALA A 466 2.85 9.67 -22.17
N ILE A 467 2.09 10.08 -21.14
CA ILE A 467 2.65 10.55 -19.86
C ILE A 467 3.32 9.41 -19.09
N LYS A 468 2.75 8.18 -19.13
CA LYS A 468 3.25 7.00 -18.42
C LYS A 468 4.31 6.21 -19.18
N ASN A 469 4.65 6.59 -20.39
CA ASN A 469 5.51 5.79 -21.25
C ASN A 469 6.93 5.68 -20.68
N ASP A 470 7.17 4.62 -19.92
CA ASP A 470 8.48 4.26 -19.37
C ASP A 470 9.41 3.64 -20.43
N ASP A 471 8.86 3.18 -21.57
CA ASP A 471 9.60 2.59 -22.69
C ASP A 471 10.24 3.65 -23.62
N MET A 472 10.01 4.93 -23.38
CA MET A 472 10.75 6.03 -24.05
C MET A 472 12.20 6.14 -23.57
N ASP A 473 12.74 5.08 -22.96
CA ASP A 473 14.06 5.06 -22.32
C ASP A 473 15.24 5.31 -23.28
N ASP A 474 15.04 5.23 -24.59
CA ASP A 474 16.18 5.26 -25.53
C ASP A 474 16.42 6.61 -26.25
N VAL A 475 15.46 7.51 -26.34
CA VAL A 475 15.65 8.70 -27.17
C VAL A 475 15.67 10.04 -26.41
N ASN A 476 14.85 10.22 -25.39
CA ASN A 476 14.88 11.42 -24.54
C ASN A 476 14.22 11.13 -23.19
N ASN A 477 14.90 10.62 -22.29
CA ASN A 477 14.62 10.19 -20.89
C ASN A 477 13.72 11.13 -20.05
N LEU A 478 12.74 11.81 -20.66
CA LEU A 478 11.79 12.70 -20.03
C LEU A 478 10.60 11.86 -19.53
N LYS A 479 10.70 11.45 -18.28
CA LYS A 479 9.61 10.83 -17.54
C LYS A 479 8.58 11.90 -17.16
N TYR A 480 7.67 12.24 -18.08
CA TYR A 480 6.69 13.31 -17.86
C TYR A 480 5.84 13.08 -16.62
N HIS A 481 5.53 11.84 -16.26
CA HIS A 481 4.84 11.55 -15.01
C HIS A 481 5.65 12.00 -13.78
N LEU A 482 7.00 11.88 -13.78
CA LEU A 482 7.84 12.38 -12.69
C LEU A 482 7.89 13.91 -12.68
N TYR A 483 7.96 14.53 -13.85
CA TYR A 483 7.94 15.99 -13.95
C TYR A 483 6.62 16.58 -13.43
N LEU A 484 5.49 16.01 -13.83
CA LEU A 484 4.16 16.46 -13.43
C LEU A 484 3.77 16.08 -11.99
N ARG A 485 4.54 15.24 -11.31
CA ARG A 485 4.39 14.93 -9.87
C ARG A 485 4.95 16.00 -8.95
N SER A 486 5.81 16.90 -9.43
CA SER A 486 6.43 17.93 -8.59
C SER A 486 5.35 18.78 -7.92
N MET A 487 5.37 18.83 -6.59
CA MET A 487 4.49 19.68 -5.79
C MET A 487 5.08 21.08 -5.55
N ASP A 488 6.35 21.30 -5.94
CA ASP A 488 7.04 22.59 -5.86
C ASP A 488 6.66 23.53 -7.00
N ASN A 489 6.06 22.99 -8.06
CA ASN A 489 5.60 23.76 -9.21
C ASN A 489 4.08 23.73 -9.30
N GLN A 490 3.51 24.77 -9.93
CA GLN A 490 2.09 24.82 -10.27
C GLN A 490 1.93 24.75 -11.79
N TYR A 491 1.01 23.92 -12.26
CA TYR A 491 0.84 23.64 -13.68
C TYR A 491 -0.56 24.00 -14.20
N ASN A 492 -0.62 24.40 -15.48
CA ASN A 492 -1.81 24.25 -16.30
C ASN A 492 -1.52 23.12 -17.28
N LEU A 493 -2.17 21.97 -17.12
CA LEU A 493 -2.07 20.83 -18.01
C LEU A 493 -3.25 20.83 -18.96
N LEU A 494 -2.96 21.08 -20.23
CA LEU A 494 -3.96 21.04 -21.32
C LEU A 494 -3.93 19.64 -21.94
N VAL A 495 -5.05 18.93 -21.94
CA VAL A 495 -5.11 17.52 -22.34
C VAL A 495 -6.05 17.37 -23.53
N PRO A 496 -5.54 17.18 -24.74
CA PRO A 496 -6.38 16.84 -25.86
C PRO A 496 -7.03 15.48 -25.65
N THR A 497 -8.34 15.40 -25.95
CA THR A 497 -9.07 14.12 -25.91
C THR A 497 -8.57 13.18 -27.02
N ASP A 498 -8.92 11.88 -26.92
CA ASP A 498 -8.57 10.88 -27.93
C ASP A 498 -9.13 11.26 -29.32
N ASP A 499 -10.29 11.90 -29.38
CA ASP A 499 -10.85 12.44 -30.63
C ASP A 499 -9.99 13.58 -31.20
N ALA A 500 -9.44 14.42 -30.33
CA ALA A 500 -8.51 15.47 -30.73
C ALA A 500 -7.18 14.85 -31.19
N MET A 501 -6.65 13.87 -30.46
CA MET A 501 -5.40 13.14 -30.80
C MET A 501 -5.48 12.40 -32.15
N ALA A 502 -6.66 12.21 -32.68
CA ALA A 502 -6.85 11.65 -34.01
C ALA A 502 -6.54 12.65 -35.16
N ASN A 503 -6.26 13.93 -34.89
CA ASN A 503 -6.15 14.97 -35.90
C ASN A 503 -4.87 15.85 -35.76
N TYR A 504 -3.75 15.23 -35.43
CA TYR A 504 -2.47 15.93 -35.33
C TYR A 504 -1.88 16.19 -36.71
N ARG A 505 -1.59 17.46 -37.00
CA ARG A 505 -0.91 17.87 -38.23
C ARG A 505 0.59 17.76 -38.01
N ASP A 506 1.26 16.94 -38.83
CA ASP A 506 2.71 16.77 -38.68
C ASP A 506 3.47 18.07 -38.93
N PRO A 507 4.14 18.66 -37.94
CA PRO A 507 4.75 19.99 -38.09
C PRO A 507 5.80 20.03 -39.18
N ILE A 508 6.52 18.95 -39.44
CA ILE A 508 7.57 18.87 -40.46
C ILE A 508 6.95 19.01 -41.85
N THR A 509 5.97 18.20 -42.17
CA THR A 509 5.35 18.16 -43.51
C THR A 509 4.48 19.40 -43.76
N TRP A 510 3.82 19.93 -42.73
CA TRP A 510 3.06 21.16 -42.83
C TRP A 510 3.95 22.42 -42.93
N ALA A 511 5.12 22.43 -42.26
CA ALA A 511 6.10 23.49 -42.43
C ALA A 511 6.71 23.53 -43.85
N LEU A 512 7.05 22.36 -44.41
CA LEU A 512 7.50 22.28 -45.83
C LEU A 512 6.45 22.84 -46.80
N TRP A 513 5.18 22.52 -46.57
CA TRP A 513 4.11 23.08 -47.36
C TRP A 513 3.98 24.62 -47.16
N ALA A 514 4.00 25.09 -45.93
CA ALA A 514 3.80 26.48 -45.58
C ALA A 514 4.95 27.40 -46.04
N ASN A 515 6.18 26.91 -46.01
CA ASN A 515 7.38 27.70 -46.33
C ASN A 515 7.90 27.46 -47.75
N GLU A 516 7.74 26.27 -48.32
CA GLU A 516 8.34 25.89 -49.61
C GLU A 516 7.33 25.50 -50.68
N GLY A 517 6.05 25.37 -50.33
CA GLY A 517 4.99 24.95 -51.24
C GLY A 517 5.02 23.47 -51.61
N VAL A 518 5.76 22.64 -50.87
CA VAL A 518 5.84 21.19 -51.08
C VAL A 518 4.61 20.49 -50.45
N ASP A 519 3.65 20.10 -51.24
CA ASP A 519 2.43 19.45 -50.74
C ASP A 519 2.64 17.95 -50.49
N LYS A 520 3.09 17.63 -49.26
CA LYS A 520 3.19 16.28 -48.70
C LYS A 520 2.66 16.27 -47.26
N ARG A 521 1.65 17.10 -47.01
CA ARG A 521 1.09 17.27 -45.67
C ARG A 521 0.53 15.97 -45.12
N GLU A 522 0.88 15.62 -43.92
CA GLU A 522 0.41 14.42 -43.23
C GLU A 522 -0.43 14.80 -42.01
N ILE A 523 -1.47 14.01 -41.76
CA ILE A 523 -2.28 14.04 -40.54
C ILE A 523 -2.10 12.72 -39.80
N TRP A 524 -1.66 12.79 -38.56
CA TRP A 524 -1.44 11.64 -37.70
C TRP A 524 -2.62 11.44 -36.78
N SER A 525 -3.05 10.20 -36.63
CA SER A 525 -4.14 9.77 -35.75
C SER A 525 -3.55 8.84 -34.70
N PHE A 526 -3.30 9.37 -33.50
CA PHE A 526 -2.74 8.61 -32.40
C PHE A 526 -3.83 7.82 -31.66
N TYR A 527 -3.49 6.59 -31.26
CA TYR A 527 -4.34 5.74 -30.42
C TYR A 527 -3.52 4.71 -29.67
N VAL A 528 -4.12 4.09 -28.62
CA VAL A 528 -3.46 3.07 -27.81
C VAL A 528 -3.70 1.68 -28.37
N LYS A 529 -2.64 0.91 -28.57
CA LYS A 529 -2.67 -0.50 -28.96
C LYS A 529 -1.73 -1.32 -28.10
N MET A 530 -2.26 -2.30 -27.37
CA MET A 530 -1.49 -3.14 -26.44
C MET A 530 -0.66 -2.33 -25.40
N GLY A 531 -1.23 -1.24 -24.90
CA GLY A 531 -0.59 -0.38 -23.90
C GLY A 531 0.43 0.62 -24.45
N LYS A 532 0.70 0.63 -25.77
CA LYS A 532 1.61 1.57 -26.44
C LYS A 532 0.84 2.53 -27.33
N VAL A 533 1.34 3.76 -27.47
CA VAL A 533 0.79 4.71 -28.45
C VAL A 533 1.35 4.37 -29.81
N VAL A 534 0.45 4.28 -30.78
CA VAL A 534 0.74 4.08 -32.20
C VAL A 534 0.01 5.13 -33.03
N ALA A 535 0.37 5.31 -34.29
CA ALA A 535 -0.27 6.28 -35.15
C ALA A 535 -0.60 5.71 -36.54
N ASP A 536 -1.79 6.04 -37.03
CA ASP A 536 -2.15 5.94 -38.45
C ASP A 536 -1.88 7.29 -39.11
N VAL A 537 -1.10 7.28 -40.17
CA VAL A 537 -0.69 8.46 -40.93
C VAL A 537 -1.49 8.56 -42.21
N TYR A 538 -2.14 9.69 -42.39
CA TYR A 538 -3.00 9.98 -43.53
C TYR A 538 -2.44 11.10 -44.42
N ASP A 539 -2.71 11.03 -45.71
CA ASP A 539 -2.56 12.15 -46.61
C ASP A 539 -3.54 13.28 -46.26
N THR A 540 -3.27 14.49 -46.72
CA THR A 540 -4.12 15.64 -46.46
C THR A 540 -4.80 16.08 -47.80
N ASN A 541 -6.11 16.23 -47.78
CA ASN A 541 -6.87 16.77 -48.90
C ASN A 541 -6.55 18.28 -49.12
N GLU A 542 -6.95 18.81 -50.27
CA GLU A 542 -6.75 20.23 -50.60
C GLU A 542 -7.36 21.20 -49.58
N ASP A 543 -8.50 20.79 -48.98
CA ASP A 543 -9.20 21.56 -47.94
C ASP A 543 -8.57 21.43 -46.53
N GLY A 544 -7.49 20.70 -46.41
CA GLY A 544 -6.78 20.47 -45.13
C GLY A 544 -7.39 19.36 -44.26
N SER A 545 -8.37 18.63 -44.77
CA SER A 545 -8.98 17.48 -44.10
C SER A 545 -8.17 16.20 -44.31
N LYS A 546 -8.41 15.19 -43.45
CA LYS A 546 -7.80 13.86 -43.52
C LYS A 546 -8.17 13.15 -44.84
N GLY A 547 -7.15 12.71 -45.58
CA GLY A 547 -7.28 11.99 -46.85
C GLY A 547 -7.15 10.46 -46.71
N ALA A 548 -6.38 9.83 -47.60
CA ALA A 548 -6.19 8.39 -47.62
C ALA A 548 -5.13 7.96 -46.57
N LEU A 549 -5.32 6.76 -45.99
CA LEU A 549 -4.30 6.16 -45.12
C LEU A 549 -3.03 5.84 -45.92
N LEU A 550 -1.91 6.36 -45.49
CA LEU A 550 -0.59 6.13 -46.07
C LEU A 550 0.15 4.96 -45.40
N ARG A 551 0.24 4.98 -44.05
CA ARG A 551 0.96 3.99 -43.26
C ARG A 551 0.47 3.98 -41.82
N THR A 552 0.79 2.91 -41.09
CA THR A 552 0.67 2.81 -39.62
C THR A 552 2.08 2.73 -39.03
N VAL A 553 2.36 3.50 -37.99
CA VAL A 553 3.67 3.69 -37.38
C VAL A 553 3.68 3.24 -35.92
N GLY A 554 4.78 2.58 -35.48
CA GLY A 554 4.93 2.13 -34.10
C GLY A 554 4.10 0.90 -33.71
N ALA A 555 3.39 0.29 -34.68
CA ALA A 555 2.51 -0.86 -34.39
C ALA A 555 3.24 -2.22 -34.32
N ASP A 556 4.42 -2.34 -34.91
CA ASP A 556 5.26 -3.55 -34.87
C ASP A 556 6.33 -3.38 -33.80
N ALA A 557 6.53 -4.39 -32.96
CA ALA A 557 7.56 -4.40 -31.94
C ALA A 557 9.01 -4.34 -32.52
N LEU A 558 9.16 -4.63 -33.82
CA LEU A 558 10.43 -4.54 -34.54
C LEU A 558 10.60 -3.22 -35.32
N ASP A 559 9.57 -2.37 -35.35
CA ASP A 559 9.60 -1.05 -35.98
C ASP A 559 10.13 -0.01 -34.98
N THR A 560 11.44 -0.03 -34.73
CA THR A 560 12.09 0.91 -33.83
C THR A 560 12.09 2.34 -34.37
N GLU A 561 12.26 2.50 -35.69
CA GLU A 561 12.24 3.81 -36.37
C GLU A 561 10.85 4.45 -36.27
N GLY A 562 9.79 3.67 -36.52
CA GLY A 562 8.43 4.16 -36.35
C GLY A 562 8.05 4.47 -34.89
N ALA A 563 8.57 3.71 -33.93
CA ALA A 563 8.40 4.01 -32.50
C ALA A 563 9.07 5.34 -32.12
N GLU A 564 10.28 5.62 -32.63
CA GLU A 564 10.97 6.91 -32.43
C GLU A 564 10.20 8.07 -33.09
N GLU A 565 9.65 7.88 -34.30
CA GLU A 565 8.80 8.89 -34.93
C GLU A 565 7.59 9.26 -34.10
N VAL A 566 6.91 8.27 -33.50
CA VAL A 566 5.77 8.47 -32.60
C VAL A 566 6.21 9.18 -31.32
N ALA A 567 7.33 8.74 -30.72
CA ALA A 567 7.84 9.30 -29.49
C ALA A 567 8.20 10.79 -29.61
N ASN A 568 8.91 11.15 -30.68
CA ASN A 568 9.29 12.55 -30.92
C ASN A 568 8.05 13.47 -31.03
N ARG A 569 7.01 13.04 -31.75
CA ARG A 569 5.79 13.83 -31.88
C ARG A 569 4.97 13.90 -30.59
N LEU A 570 4.96 12.83 -29.80
CA LEU A 570 4.33 12.86 -28.48
C LEU A 570 5.08 13.79 -27.52
N GLN A 571 6.40 13.87 -27.62
CA GLN A 571 7.18 14.83 -26.86
C GLN A 571 6.78 16.26 -27.23
N ASP A 572 6.75 16.60 -28.50
CA ASP A 572 6.31 17.93 -28.99
C ASP A 572 4.91 18.27 -28.48
N ILE A 573 3.98 17.30 -28.56
CA ILE A 573 2.62 17.48 -28.04
C ILE A 573 2.67 17.76 -26.52
N LEU A 574 3.36 16.94 -25.74
CA LEU A 574 3.43 17.13 -24.29
C LEU A 574 4.06 18.48 -23.92
N GLU A 575 5.14 18.88 -24.58
CA GLU A 575 5.82 20.15 -24.33
C GLU A 575 4.95 21.36 -24.71
N MET A 576 4.11 21.23 -25.73
CA MET A 576 3.15 22.27 -26.13
C MET A 576 1.96 22.40 -25.17
N HIS A 577 1.62 21.33 -24.45
CA HIS A 577 0.41 21.24 -23.62
C HIS A 577 0.65 21.39 -22.12
N ILE A 578 1.91 21.62 -21.70
CA ILE A 578 2.28 21.90 -20.32
C ILE A 578 2.67 23.38 -20.18
N VAL A 579 1.96 24.11 -19.31
CA VAL A 579 2.27 25.49 -18.95
C VAL A 579 2.56 25.53 -17.45
N VAL A 580 3.74 26.01 -17.07
CA VAL A 580 4.10 26.22 -15.65
C VAL A 580 3.43 27.51 -15.19
N ALA A 581 2.54 27.41 -14.22
CA ALA A 581 1.76 28.56 -13.72
C ALA A 581 2.50 29.37 -12.64
N ASP A 582 3.31 28.70 -11.83
CA ASP A 582 4.17 29.34 -10.85
C ASP A 582 5.45 28.52 -10.72
N ASN A 583 6.58 29.22 -10.73
CA ASN A 583 7.92 28.67 -10.55
C ASN A 583 8.74 29.73 -9.82
N GLU A 584 9.41 29.37 -8.74
CA GLU A 584 10.26 30.30 -7.96
C GLU A 584 11.32 31.02 -8.83
N ASP A 585 11.79 30.34 -9.89
CA ASP A 585 12.79 30.87 -10.79
C ASP A 585 12.22 31.75 -11.94
N GLU A 586 10.94 31.53 -12.32
CA GLU A 586 10.26 32.24 -13.41
C GLU A 586 8.78 32.52 -13.08
N PRO A 587 8.42 33.47 -12.24
CA PRO A 587 7.04 33.73 -11.84
C PRO A 587 6.26 34.50 -12.93
N LEU A 588 6.14 33.97 -14.15
CA LEU A 588 5.57 34.72 -15.29
C LEU A 588 4.19 34.20 -15.73
N SER A 589 3.72 33.10 -15.26
CA SER A 589 2.47 32.53 -15.75
C SER A 589 1.55 32.19 -14.59
N GLY A 590 0.47 32.91 -14.39
CA GLY A 590 -0.62 32.53 -13.51
C GLY A 590 -1.48 31.41 -14.13
N PHE A 591 -2.54 31.04 -13.44
CA PHE A 591 -3.49 30.11 -14.01
C PHE A 591 -4.24 30.74 -15.18
N ILE A 592 -4.32 30.00 -16.29
CA ILE A 592 -4.86 30.50 -17.55
C ILE A 592 -6.35 30.87 -17.48
N ASP A 593 -7.09 30.28 -16.58
CA ASP A 593 -8.53 30.50 -16.38
C ASP A 593 -8.86 31.68 -15.45
N GLU A 594 -7.85 32.38 -14.91
CA GLU A 594 -8.05 33.60 -14.12
C GLU A 594 -8.26 34.84 -14.99
N GLY A 595 -8.02 34.75 -16.29
CA GLY A 595 -8.24 35.84 -17.24
C GLY A 595 -7.25 36.99 -17.12
N THR A 596 -6.10 36.78 -16.45
CA THR A 596 -5.08 37.79 -16.21
C THR A 596 -4.03 37.89 -17.33
N LEU A 597 -3.84 36.78 -18.08
CA LEU A 597 -2.79 36.67 -19.08
C LEU A 597 -3.39 36.34 -20.47
N PRO A 598 -3.22 37.19 -21.46
CA PRO A 598 -3.68 36.92 -22.85
C PRO A 598 -2.75 35.96 -23.60
N TYR A 599 -1.53 35.74 -23.10
CA TYR A 599 -0.53 34.84 -23.68
C TYR A 599 0.26 34.17 -22.57
N VAL A 600 0.60 32.89 -22.78
CA VAL A 600 1.44 32.12 -21.88
C VAL A 600 2.49 31.34 -22.66
N LEU A 601 3.61 31.01 -22.01
CA LEU A 601 4.64 30.13 -22.56
C LEU A 601 4.40 28.69 -22.15
N THR A 602 4.54 27.78 -23.10
CA THR A 602 4.53 26.36 -22.82
C THR A 602 5.90 25.89 -22.33
N LYS A 603 5.98 24.68 -21.81
CA LYS A 603 7.25 24.03 -21.45
C LYS A 603 8.21 23.93 -22.64
N GLY A 604 7.70 23.72 -23.86
CA GLY A 604 8.47 23.73 -25.11
C GLY A 604 8.91 25.11 -25.58
N GLY A 605 8.54 26.19 -24.87
CA GLY A 605 8.91 27.57 -25.24
C GLY A 605 7.98 28.21 -26.25
N SER A 606 6.89 27.58 -26.64
CA SER A 606 5.91 28.10 -27.58
C SER A 606 4.89 29.01 -26.88
N VAL A 607 4.31 29.93 -27.65
CA VAL A 607 3.32 30.92 -27.16
C VAL A 607 1.92 30.43 -27.44
N LEU A 608 1.09 30.34 -26.39
CA LEU A 608 -0.36 30.13 -26.49
C LEU A 608 -1.13 31.42 -26.27
N ALA A 609 -2.08 31.71 -27.11
CA ALA A 609 -3.09 32.73 -26.87
C ALA A 609 -4.16 32.17 -25.92
N VAL A 610 -4.54 32.97 -24.93
CA VAL A 610 -5.55 32.59 -23.91
C VAL A 610 -6.69 33.60 -23.94
N SER A 611 -7.92 33.11 -23.91
CA SER A 611 -9.13 33.91 -23.83
C SER A 611 -10.17 33.25 -22.90
N GLY A 612 -11.14 34.03 -22.43
CA GLY A 612 -12.14 33.52 -21.49
C GLY A 612 -11.64 33.43 -20.05
N THR A 613 -12.48 32.92 -19.14
CA THR A 613 -12.17 32.73 -17.71
C THR A 613 -12.88 31.53 -17.15
N GLY A 614 -12.34 30.94 -16.06
CA GLY A 614 -12.94 29.79 -15.35
C GLY A 614 -13.18 28.61 -16.28
N GLU A 615 -14.38 28.10 -16.30
CA GLU A 615 -14.77 26.99 -17.18
C GLU A 615 -14.87 27.36 -18.67
N GLN A 616 -14.87 28.65 -19.01
CA GLN A 616 -14.97 29.17 -20.37
C GLN A 616 -13.60 29.54 -20.96
N VAL A 617 -12.52 29.14 -20.34
CA VAL A 617 -11.17 29.36 -20.86
C VAL A 617 -11.01 28.67 -22.22
N LYS A 618 -10.35 29.37 -23.14
CA LYS A 618 -10.01 28.87 -24.48
C LYS A 618 -8.56 29.17 -24.75
N VAL A 619 -7.92 28.29 -25.51
CA VAL A 619 -6.51 28.38 -25.86
C VAL A 619 -6.32 28.18 -27.37
N GLN A 620 -5.30 28.84 -27.94
CA GLN A 620 -4.99 28.71 -29.35
C GLN A 620 -3.47 28.69 -29.57
N GLY A 621 -3.00 27.67 -30.26
CA GLY A 621 -1.63 27.59 -30.74
C GLY A 621 -1.38 28.45 -31.97
N GLY A 622 -0.12 28.74 -32.28
CA GLY A 622 0.26 29.52 -33.44
C GLY A 622 -0.13 28.90 -34.77
N GLY A 623 -0.01 27.55 -34.91
CA GLY A 623 -0.39 26.82 -36.10
C GLY A 623 -1.90 26.84 -36.35
N ASP A 624 -2.70 26.71 -35.31
CA ASP A 624 -4.16 26.82 -35.41
C ASP A 624 -4.57 28.20 -35.89
N ARG A 625 -3.89 29.25 -35.37
CA ARG A 625 -4.14 30.63 -35.74
C ARG A 625 -3.77 30.91 -37.22
N GLU A 626 -2.61 30.39 -37.67
CA GLU A 626 -2.18 30.51 -39.06
C GLU A 626 -3.17 29.90 -40.03
N MET A 627 -3.84 28.85 -39.63
CA MET A 627 -4.83 28.15 -40.44
C MET A 627 -6.26 28.68 -40.29
N GLY A 628 -6.46 29.67 -39.43
CA GLY A 628 -7.79 30.22 -39.17
C GLY A 628 -8.73 29.26 -38.48
N LEU A 629 -8.20 28.29 -37.73
CA LEU A 629 -8.98 27.37 -36.94
C LEU A 629 -9.48 28.05 -35.65
N PRO A 630 -10.64 27.63 -35.12
CA PRO A 630 -11.14 28.17 -33.86
C PRO A 630 -10.24 27.82 -32.69
N GLU A 631 -10.33 28.61 -31.62
CA GLU A 631 -9.67 28.30 -30.34
C GLU A 631 -10.09 26.92 -29.82
N ALA A 632 -9.16 26.23 -29.14
CA ALA A 632 -9.48 25.00 -28.42
C ALA A 632 -10.33 25.33 -27.20
N GLU A 633 -11.43 24.58 -27.00
CA GLU A 633 -12.34 24.74 -25.89
C GLU A 633 -12.22 23.59 -24.91
N VAL A 634 -12.45 23.89 -23.63
CA VAL A 634 -12.60 22.83 -22.62
C VAL A 634 -13.85 22.03 -22.95
N VAL A 635 -13.69 20.70 -23.05
CA VAL A 635 -14.80 19.78 -23.40
C VAL A 635 -15.88 19.79 -22.31
N THR A 636 -17.10 19.54 -22.72
CA THR A 636 -18.25 19.44 -21.81
C THR A 636 -18.53 17.98 -21.52
N LEU A 637 -18.58 17.59 -20.24
CA LEU A 637 -18.93 16.24 -19.82
C LEU A 637 -20.44 16.00 -20.05
N GLU A 638 -20.79 14.91 -20.69
CA GLU A 638 -22.19 14.58 -21.01
C GLU A 638 -23.04 14.35 -19.75
N LYS A 639 -22.43 13.83 -18.69
CA LYS A 639 -23.09 13.40 -17.45
C LYS A 639 -23.82 14.54 -16.72
N ASP A 640 -23.22 15.72 -16.63
CA ASP A 640 -23.71 16.85 -15.83
C ASP A 640 -23.63 18.21 -16.55
N ASN A 641 -23.24 18.20 -17.82
CA ASN A 641 -23.06 19.38 -18.66
C ASN A 641 -22.01 20.39 -18.11
N ARG A 642 -21.07 19.92 -17.29
CA ARG A 642 -19.97 20.69 -16.72
C ARG A 642 -18.74 20.60 -17.64
N LYS A 643 -17.88 21.60 -17.60
CA LYS A 643 -16.59 21.58 -18.29
C LYS A 643 -15.60 20.65 -17.57
N ALA A 644 -14.82 19.90 -18.34
CA ALA A 644 -13.79 18.99 -17.83
C ALA A 644 -12.55 19.79 -17.36
N ARG A 645 -12.70 20.49 -16.26
CA ARG A 645 -11.68 21.27 -15.56
C ARG A 645 -11.52 20.71 -14.15
N TYR A 646 -10.30 20.38 -13.78
CA TYR A 646 -9.97 19.78 -12.49
C TYR A 646 -8.95 20.62 -11.76
N GLU A 647 -9.18 20.84 -10.48
CA GLU A 647 -8.29 21.54 -9.56
C GLU A 647 -7.53 20.51 -8.72
N MET A 648 -6.21 20.47 -8.90
CA MET A 648 -5.31 19.51 -8.28
C MET A 648 -4.35 20.23 -7.33
N ASP A 649 -3.63 19.48 -6.47
CA ASP A 649 -2.75 20.09 -5.47
C ASP A 649 -1.57 20.86 -6.09
N ASN A 650 -1.10 20.45 -7.27
CA ASN A 650 -0.03 21.12 -8.00
C ASN A 650 -0.50 21.79 -9.31
N GLY A 651 -1.76 22.22 -9.40
CA GLY A 651 -2.22 22.98 -10.54
C GLY A 651 -3.62 22.66 -11.04
N ARG A 652 -3.84 22.88 -12.33
CA ARG A 652 -5.15 22.69 -12.98
C ARG A 652 -5.02 21.88 -14.25
N THR A 653 -5.99 20.99 -14.49
CA THR A 653 -6.07 20.16 -15.70
C THR A 653 -7.31 20.50 -16.48
N PHE A 654 -7.16 20.67 -17.81
CA PHE A 654 -8.22 21.00 -18.72
C PHE A 654 -8.25 19.99 -19.87
N PHE A 655 -9.35 19.28 -20.07
CA PHE A 655 -9.53 18.44 -21.26
C PHE A 655 -10.03 19.30 -22.40
N ILE A 656 -9.31 19.31 -23.53
CA ILE A 656 -9.58 20.18 -24.67
C ILE A 656 -9.93 19.40 -25.93
N ASP A 657 -10.72 20.04 -26.80
CA ASP A 657 -11.30 19.45 -28.00
C ASP A 657 -10.36 19.40 -29.22
N ARG A 658 -9.12 19.88 -29.08
CA ARG A 658 -8.12 19.84 -30.16
C ARG A 658 -6.69 19.88 -29.64
N ILE A 659 -5.75 19.38 -30.44
CA ILE A 659 -4.32 19.50 -30.19
C ILE A 659 -3.87 20.92 -30.50
N LEU A 660 -3.06 21.50 -29.61
CA LEU A 660 -2.40 22.79 -29.84
C LEU A 660 -1.09 22.56 -30.60
N GLN A 661 -0.82 23.42 -31.56
CA GLN A 661 0.33 23.28 -32.43
C GLN A 661 1.07 24.60 -32.62
N ASP A 662 2.39 24.49 -32.80
CA ASP A 662 3.27 25.58 -33.12
C ASP A 662 3.00 26.17 -34.51
N PRO A 663 3.40 27.44 -34.78
CA PRO A 663 3.37 28.01 -36.11
C PRO A 663 4.14 27.14 -37.10
N PHE A 664 3.56 26.91 -38.27
CA PHE A 664 4.22 26.18 -39.36
C PHE A 664 5.13 27.08 -40.17
N LYS A 665 4.87 28.40 -40.18
CA LYS A 665 5.71 29.36 -40.88
C LYS A 665 6.92 29.74 -40.04
N SER A 666 8.09 29.63 -40.64
CA SER A 666 9.32 30.09 -40.01
C SER A 666 9.38 31.60 -39.86
N VAL A 667 10.20 32.09 -38.91
CA VAL A 667 10.51 33.52 -38.77
C VAL A 667 11.05 34.09 -40.10
N TYR A 668 11.91 33.32 -40.76
CA TYR A 668 12.45 33.68 -42.09
C TYR A 668 11.32 33.92 -43.10
N TYR A 669 10.42 32.96 -43.26
CA TYR A 669 9.29 33.07 -44.20
C TYR A 669 8.37 34.24 -43.83
N THR A 670 8.01 34.40 -42.58
CA THR A 670 7.14 35.47 -42.11
C THR A 670 7.73 36.86 -42.42
N MET A 671 9.03 37.02 -42.18
CA MET A 671 9.74 38.30 -42.47
C MET A 671 9.90 38.51 -43.96
N SER A 672 10.25 37.49 -44.73
CA SER A 672 10.44 37.57 -46.17
C SER A 672 9.15 37.90 -46.94
N ALA A 673 8.02 37.39 -46.46
CA ALA A 673 6.72 37.54 -47.08
C ALA A 673 5.98 38.83 -46.72
N ASN A 674 6.44 39.59 -45.71
CA ASN A 674 5.77 40.79 -45.22
C ASN A 674 6.54 42.04 -45.63
N GLU A 675 5.88 42.89 -46.40
CA GLU A 675 6.46 44.16 -46.90
C GLU A 675 6.89 45.11 -45.74
N ASP A 676 6.18 45.06 -44.61
CA ASP A 676 6.51 45.92 -43.44
C ASP A 676 7.86 45.56 -42.80
N TYR A 677 8.29 44.31 -42.94
CA TYR A 677 9.57 43.80 -42.41
C TYR A 677 10.69 43.75 -43.46
N ARG A 678 10.40 44.08 -44.70
CA ARG A 678 11.30 43.91 -45.84
C ARG A 678 12.68 44.56 -45.63
N ALA A 679 12.71 45.80 -45.16
CA ALA A 679 13.97 46.50 -44.93
C ALA A 679 14.83 45.84 -43.84
N PHE A 680 14.20 45.31 -42.79
CA PHE A 680 14.89 44.57 -41.73
C PHE A 680 15.33 43.18 -42.21
N PHE A 681 14.48 42.49 -42.95
CA PHE A 681 14.79 41.20 -43.57
C PHE A 681 15.98 41.29 -44.53
N ASP A 682 16.02 42.33 -45.42
CA ASP A 682 17.13 42.56 -46.34
C ASP A 682 18.44 42.84 -45.60
N LEU A 683 18.40 43.40 -44.37
CA LEU A 683 19.58 43.56 -43.50
C LEU A 683 20.05 42.24 -42.89
N LEU A 684 19.14 41.35 -42.55
CA LEU A 684 19.47 40.05 -41.93
C LEU A 684 20.01 39.05 -42.93
N VAL A 685 19.43 39.00 -44.15
CA VAL A 685 19.86 38.10 -45.21
C VAL A 685 21.15 38.58 -45.90
N GLY A 686 21.44 39.85 -45.73
CA GLY A 686 22.59 40.51 -46.35
C GLY A 686 22.37 40.72 -47.86
N ASN A 687 23.16 41.61 -48.39
CA ASN A 687 23.23 41.74 -49.85
C ASN A 687 24.24 40.66 -50.31
N ASP A 688 23.87 39.81 -51.27
CA ASP A 688 24.73 38.73 -51.80
C ASP A 688 26.17 39.21 -52.08
N ASP A 689 26.34 40.42 -52.55
CA ASP A 689 27.64 41.03 -52.78
C ASP A 689 28.49 41.27 -51.53
N VAL A 690 27.88 41.50 -50.37
CA VAL A 690 28.57 41.70 -49.08
C VAL A 690 28.93 40.36 -48.44
N PHE A 691 28.06 39.39 -48.50
CA PHE A 691 28.30 38.02 -48.00
C PHE A 691 29.40 37.32 -48.81
N LEU A 692 29.34 37.40 -50.13
CA LEU A 692 30.37 36.84 -51.01
C LEU A 692 31.72 37.51 -50.76
N SER A 693 31.76 38.83 -50.52
CA SER A 693 32.98 39.53 -50.16
C SER A 693 33.56 39.21 -48.79
N LEU A 694 32.71 38.82 -47.82
CA LEU A 694 33.13 38.32 -46.50
C LEU A 694 33.54 36.84 -46.53
N ALA A 695 32.89 36.01 -47.34
CA ALA A 695 33.21 34.61 -47.51
C ALA A 695 34.56 34.38 -48.19
N ASP A 696 35.02 35.31 -49.03
CA ASP A 696 36.34 35.31 -49.65
C ASP A 696 37.50 35.75 -48.72
N ASN A 697 37.17 36.27 -47.50
CA ASN A 697 38.15 36.64 -46.50
C ASN A 697 38.37 35.47 -45.50
N GLU A 698 39.65 35.01 -45.41
CA GLU A 698 40.02 33.89 -44.53
C GLU A 698 39.66 34.09 -43.04
N ASP A 699 39.51 35.33 -42.58
CA ASP A 699 39.15 35.67 -41.20
C ASP A 699 37.66 35.46 -40.92
N TYR A 700 36.79 35.29 -41.92
CA TYR A 700 35.34 35.19 -41.79
C TYR A 700 34.75 33.89 -42.43
N LYS A 701 35.58 32.89 -42.73
CA LYS A 701 35.17 31.62 -43.33
C LYS A 701 34.15 30.83 -42.48
N ASP A 702 34.08 31.11 -41.20
CA ASP A 702 33.23 30.38 -40.22
C ASP A 702 32.01 31.19 -39.78
N ILE A 703 31.68 32.30 -40.45
CA ILE A 703 30.45 33.03 -40.17
C ILE A 703 29.32 32.42 -40.97
N GLU A 704 28.57 31.55 -40.32
CA GLU A 704 27.31 31.04 -40.85
C GLU A 704 26.27 32.20 -40.87
N PRO A 705 25.45 32.29 -41.92
CA PRO A 705 24.34 33.23 -41.95
C PRO A 705 23.41 32.98 -40.78
N ILE A 706 22.85 34.00 -40.16
CA ILE A 706 21.92 33.90 -39.03
C ILE A 706 20.69 33.04 -39.39
N PHE A 707 20.36 32.98 -40.69
CA PHE A 707 19.33 32.07 -41.21
C PHE A 707 19.98 31.18 -42.29
N GLU A 708 20.14 29.91 -42.03
CA GLU A 708 20.46 28.96 -43.08
C GLU A 708 19.26 28.84 -44.04
N THR A 709 19.51 29.09 -45.32
CA THR A 709 18.60 28.57 -46.35
C THR A 709 18.95 27.13 -46.55
N SER A 710 18.16 26.20 -45.94
CA SER A 710 18.25 24.78 -46.25
C SER A 710 17.93 24.59 -47.73
N GLU A 711 18.92 24.14 -48.54
CA GLU A 711 18.63 23.54 -49.85
C GLU A 711 17.73 22.32 -49.75
#